data_78521b59897d2264261048d524c97059
#
_entry.id   78521b59897d2264261048d524c97059
#
_cell.length_a   1.000
_cell.length_b   1.000
_cell.length_c   1.000
_cell.angle_alpha   90.00
_cell.angle_beta   90.00
_cell.angle_gamma   90.00
#
_symmetry.space_group_name_H-M   'P 1'
#
loop_
_entity.id
_entity.type
_entity.pdbx_description
1 polymer ?
#
loop_
_entity_poly.entity_id
_entity_poly.type
_entity_poly.pdbx_seq_one_letter_code
_entity_poly.pdbx_strand_id
1 'polypeptide(L)'
;MRGNRTYGFILGDDGQEYFFHKDELVRISIASLQEGDYVEFFPVLSQQTGKFSATSVRKFSAHSATILQFAIKGIHPDVDLTTFKHDEKSIMKTLSEALFVTNSGRVLTVGNCQYRYALVKPTEDYAVNFNLQREIPVVFSDYEVLEPRCLDVAAEVAKDIPSSLRLDRSCQIVISRDRHVEETLDNLLRDSNLSSVVIPFSYEELMDKDMTPNRILDRFRKYLFDADLFTTSKPIDNDVFFFGRRDYALDVATKCKSSSYFCGVFGLRRSGKTSMLFAIKRQLESSDCPVAFIPCQTELETLDWKQALFQVTEEVRKALGIEPDEICLHSAADYETETASNVFTEDMSAMLQGRTTPVVLMFDEIEAITFGVGKETGPWYDGDSFIHFWNVLRGFCTSSGSNLSIVVAGTNPMINEIPTIGPAGIANPMFQQLSSSNQGSYLKPFDIASTKTMISTLGGYMGITFDDSIPGKLVEDCGGHPYLIRMLCGYIYKYVRENQLRNPTFEVSKAVYETARSNFEKSSDAESFYMMILEILQRSYPREYDALKILATNGDEQLFRVLENQQIVHLLGYGLIEKNGERFAIRYDTVKRFLQGKYAFERTGLTFKEQALEINTRMNDGELRLRALVRRTLNAHRKTINPKQAMLDAMCAHKNITPQQINIAKGLDYKDLFDPTVNRACYFLVLALAIEQNYDTVFSAVFDETKSTVVDALTNRFNRYRQIPAHPIDQDAKNWSDADFAQFRTDMKWLETILAENE
;
A
#
# COMPACT_ATOMS: atom_id res chain seq x y z
N MET A 1 16.88 -41.29 24.40
CA MET A 1 16.70 -40.84 23.01
C MET A 1 15.47 -39.99 22.97
N ARG A 2 15.59 -38.68 22.81
CA ARG A 2 14.43 -37.76 22.61
C ARG A 2 14.52 -37.25 21.19
N GLY A 3 13.59 -37.72 20.38
CA GLY A 3 13.49 -37.36 18.98
C GLY A 3 13.11 -35.90 18.78
N ASN A 4 13.54 -35.33 17.65
CA ASN A 4 13.20 -34.02 17.10
C ASN A 4 13.47 -32.79 17.99
N ARG A 5 14.72 -32.57 18.38
CA ARG A 5 15.12 -31.23 18.86
C ARG A 5 15.24 -30.29 17.67
N THR A 6 14.56 -29.18 17.73
CA THR A 6 14.67 -28.09 16.74
C THR A 6 15.51 -26.92 17.24
N TYR A 7 15.93 -26.94 18.49
CA TYR A 7 16.69 -25.85 19.12
C TYR A 7 17.62 -26.39 20.23
N GLY A 8 18.56 -25.57 20.66
CA GLY A 8 19.45 -25.83 21.77
C GLY A 8 19.90 -24.56 22.47
N PHE A 9 20.78 -24.74 23.48
CA PHE A 9 21.40 -23.64 24.19
C PHE A 9 22.91 -23.84 24.21
N ILE A 10 23.67 -22.76 24.12
CA ILE A 10 25.10 -22.71 24.16
C ILE A 10 25.49 -21.85 25.36
N LEU A 11 26.37 -22.36 26.22
CA LEU A 11 26.99 -21.56 27.26
C LEU A 11 28.20 -20.87 26.63
N GLY A 12 28.17 -19.55 26.54
CA GLY A 12 29.29 -18.75 26.01
C GLY A 12 30.45 -18.65 27.01
N ASP A 13 31.63 -18.31 26.50
CA ASP A 13 32.84 -18.08 27.34
C ASP A 13 32.67 -16.88 28.27
N ASP A 14 31.71 -16.02 28.04
CA ASP A 14 31.26 -14.91 28.89
C ASP A 14 30.34 -15.34 30.03
N GLY A 15 30.00 -16.63 30.11
CA GLY A 15 29.12 -17.22 31.12
C GLY A 15 27.63 -16.98 30.85
N GLN A 16 27.26 -16.43 29.70
CA GLN A 16 25.87 -16.25 29.28
C GLN A 16 25.36 -17.45 28.49
N GLU A 17 24.04 -17.69 28.56
CA GLU A 17 23.37 -18.75 27.81
C GLU A 17 22.75 -18.17 26.55
N TYR A 18 23.11 -18.75 25.39
CA TYR A 18 22.68 -18.35 24.08
C TYR A 18 21.73 -19.40 23.49
N PHE A 19 20.53 -18.97 23.12
CA PHE A 19 19.58 -19.81 22.39
C PHE A 19 19.98 -19.93 20.93
N PHE A 20 19.88 -21.14 20.33
CA PHE A 20 19.98 -21.32 18.89
C PHE A 20 18.88 -22.24 18.35
N HIS A 21 18.42 -21.97 17.13
CA HIS A 21 17.55 -22.84 16.37
C HIS A 21 18.39 -23.75 15.44
N LYS A 22 17.87 -24.92 15.05
CA LYS A 22 18.56 -25.84 14.14
C LYS A 22 19.01 -25.21 12.81
N ASP A 23 18.27 -24.19 12.37
CA ASP A 23 18.51 -23.47 11.12
C ASP A 23 19.73 -22.52 11.21
N GLU A 24 20.22 -22.29 12.42
CA GLU A 24 21.47 -21.53 12.66
C GLU A 24 22.72 -22.40 12.58
N LEU A 25 22.55 -23.70 12.36
CA LEU A 25 23.66 -24.64 12.25
C LEU A 25 24.28 -24.60 10.85
N VAL A 26 25.57 -24.40 10.77
CA VAL A 26 26.32 -24.30 9.51
C VAL A 26 27.12 -25.57 9.29
N ARG A 27 26.82 -26.31 8.22
CA ARG A 27 27.47 -27.57 7.81
C ARG A 27 27.41 -28.68 8.86
N ILE A 28 26.54 -28.58 9.87
CA ILE A 28 26.30 -29.61 10.86
C ILE A 28 24.79 -29.77 11.07
N SER A 29 24.37 -30.94 11.52
CA SER A 29 22.97 -31.19 11.91
C SER A 29 22.86 -31.16 13.42
N ILE A 30 21.66 -30.82 13.94
CA ILE A 30 21.41 -30.82 15.38
C ILE A 30 21.61 -32.20 16.02
N ALA A 31 21.41 -33.26 15.22
CA ALA A 31 21.62 -34.64 15.63
C ALA A 31 23.11 -35.00 15.83
N SER A 32 24.03 -34.23 15.22
CA SER A 32 25.47 -34.42 15.34
C SER A 32 26.11 -33.64 16.52
N LEU A 33 25.33 -32.82 17.21
CA LEU A 33 25.75 -32.08 18.40
C LEU A 33 25.43 -32.88 19.67
N GLN A 34 26.41 -32.95 20.55
CA GLN A 34 26.30 -33.58 21.87
C GLN A 34 26.57 -32.55 22.96
N GLU A 35 26.02 -32.79 24.15
CA GLU A 35 26.32 -31.98 25.32
C GLU A 35 27.83 -32.10 25.66
N GLY A 36 28.48 -30.93 25.78
CA GLY A 36 29.94 -30.85 25.97
C GLY A 36 30.72 -30.59 24.65
N ASP A 37 30.09 -30.56 23.51
CA ASP A 37 30.73 -30.13 22.27
C ASP A 37 31.04 -28.63 22.32
N TYR A 38 32.24 -28.25 21.90
CA TYR A 38 32.61 -26.86 21.69
C TYR A 38 32.08 -26.40 20.31
N VAL A 39 31.45 -25.24 20.33
CA VAL A 39 30.90 -24.59 19.10
C VAL A 39 31.34 -23.14 19.08
N GLU A 40 31.52 -22.62 17.87
CA GLU A 40 31.67 -21.20 17.66
C GLU A 40 30.38 -20.63 17.03
N PHE A 41 30.04 -19.41 17.40
CA PHE A 41 28.81 -18.78 16.99
C PHE A 41 28.96 -17.25 17.05
N PHE A 42 28.02 -16.54 16.39
CA PHE A 42 27.91 -15.10 16.56
C PHE A 42 26.78 -14.78 17.56
N PRO A 43 27.05 -14.03 18.61
CA PRO A 43 26.06 -13.61 19.57
C PRO A 43 25.16 -12.50 18.98
N VAL A 44 23.86 -12.62 19.18
CA VAL A 44 22.84 -11.61 18.76
C VAL A 44 21.93 -11.32 19.94
N LEU A 45 21.78 -10.04 20.29
CA LEU A 45 20.80 -9.61 21.29
C LEU A 45 19.47 -9.35 20.59
N SER A 46 18.44 -10.11 20.92
CA SER A 46 17.09 -9.87 20.42
C SER A 46 16.53 -8.59 21.04
N GLN A 47 16.34 -7.57 20.24
CA GLN A 47 15.72 -6.30 20.67
C GLN A 47 14.27 -6.47 21.12
N GLN A 48 13.58 -7.53 20.68
CA GLN A 48 12.19 -7.81 21.05
C GLN A 48 12.06 -8.51 22.41
N THR A 49 13.00 -9.39 22.77
CA THR A 49 12.89 -10.22 23.95
C THR A 49 13.97 -9.92 25.00
N GLY A 50 14.97 -9.10 24.68
CA GLY A 50 16.13 -8.84 25.52
C GLY A 50 16.99 -10.09 25.79
N LYS A 51 16.78 -11.19 25.05
CA LYS A 51 17.52 -12.45 25.23
C LYS A 51 18.62 -12.58 24.19
N PHE A 52 19.72 -13.21 24.60
CA PHE A 52 20.81 -13.54 23.71
C PHE A 52 20.49 -14.79 22.88
N SER A 53 20.80 -14.75 21.58
CA SER A 53 20.74 -15.89 20.67
C SER A 53 22.07 -16.07 19.95
N ALA A 54 22.36 -17.32 19.57
CA ALA A 54 23.51 -17.66 18.78
C ALA A 54 23.11 -17.91 17.33
N THR A 55 23.80 -17.27 16.38
CA THR A 55 23.61 -17.45 14.94
C THR A 55 24.89 -18.01 14.31
N SER A 56 24.74 -18.65 13.12
CA SER A 56 25.86 -19.26 12.39
C SER A 56 26.69 -20.24 13.23
N VAL A 57 26.02 -21.11 13.99
CA VAL A 57 26.63 -22.05 14.93
C VAL A 57 27.37 -23.15 14.17
N ARG A 58 28.65 -23.36 14.51
CA ARG A 58 29.51 -24.38 13.92
C ARG A 58 30.20 -25.20 15.03
N LYS A 59 30.43 -26.50 14.75
CA LYS A 59 31.18 -27.32 15.71
C LYS A 59 32.65 -26.94 15.64
N PHE A 60 33.22 -26.59 16.79
CA PHE A 60 34.64 -26.34 16.91
C PHE A 60 35.41 -27.67 16.81
N SER A 61 36.36 -27.77 15.90
CA SER A 61 37.25 -28.92 15.80
C SER A 61 38.65 -28.53 16.17
N ALA A 62 39.40 -29.45 16.81
CA ALA A 62 40.83 -29.24 17.16
C ALA A 62 41.70 -28.94 15.90
N HIS A 63 41.23 -29.31 14.70
CA HIS A 63 41.84 -28.94 13.44
C HIS A 63 41.72 -27.43 13.13
N SER A 64 40.67 -26.78 13.62
CA SER A 64 40.47 -25.32 13.49
C SER A 64 41.52 -24.51 14.26
N ALA A 65 42.00 -25.00 15.38
CA ALA A 65 43.03 -24.32 16.16
C ALA A 65 44.40 -24.23 15.47
N THR A 66 44.73 -25.22 14.63
CA THR A 66 45.97 -25.20 13.80
C THR A 66 45.79 -24.32 12.57
N ILE A 67 44.58 -24.21 12.02
CA ILE A 67 44.24 -23.36 10.89
C ILE A 67 44.22 -21.88 11.30
N LEU A 68 43.84 -21.55 12.55
CA LEU A 68 43.81 -20.16 13.05
C LEU A 68 45.20 -19.47 13.00
N GLN A 69 46.31 -20.22 13.00
CA GLN A 69 47.68 -19.65 12.84
C GLN A 69 47.93 -19.15 11.40
N PHE A 70 47.15 -19.58 10.42
CA PHE A 70 47.22 -19.16 8.98
C PHE A 70 45.98 -18.44 8.48
N ALA A 71 45.01 -18.16 9.37
CA ALA A 71 43.79 -17.52 9.02
C ALA A 71 44.01 -16.06 8.57
N ILE A 72 43.45 -15.68 7.44
CA ILE A 72 43.41 -14.28 7.05
C ILE A 72 42.42 -13.57 7.96
N LYS A 73 42.88 -12.47 8.60
CA LYS A 73 42.03 -11.66 9.48
C LYS A 73 40.75 -11.26 8.74
N GLY A 74 39.59 -11.47 9.34
CA GLY A 74 38.29 -11.13 8.77
C GLY A 74 37.68 -12.18 7.84
N ILE A 75 38.33 -13.37 7.69
CA ILE A 75 37.81 -14.48 6.89
C ILE A 75 37.71 -15.73 7.80
N HIS A 76 36.52 -16.35 7.79
CA HIS A 76 36.31 -17.58 8.57
C HIS A 76 37.22 -18.69 8.04
N PRO A 77 37.86 -19.50 8.92
CA PRO A 77 38.79 -20.57 8.52
C PRO A 77 38.22 -21.61 7.54
N ASP A 78 36.94 -21.88 7.60
CA ASP A 78 36.24 -22.82 6.69
C ASP A 78 35.93 -22.25 5.30
N VAL A 79 36.22 -20.99 5.05
CA VAL A 79 35.99 -20.36 3.76
C VAL A 79 37.05 -20.86 2.77
N ASP A 80 36.61 -21.60 1.78
CA ASP A 80 37.50 -22.10 0.73
C ASP A 80 37.70 -21.02 -0.36
N LEU A 81 38.77 -20.26 -0.20
CA LEU A 81 39.16 -19.24 -1.20
C LEU A 81 39.69 -19.86 -2.50
N THR A 82 39.99 -21.16 -2.57
CA THR A 82 40.51 -21.78 -3.79
C THR A 82 39.47 -21.81 -4.90
N THR A 83 38.18 -21.77 -4.52
CA THR A 83 37.05 -21.74 -5.45
C THR A 83 36.89 -20.41 -6.18
N PHE A 84 37.53 -19.32 -5.72
CA PHE A 84 37.48 -17.99 -6.33
C PHE A 84 38.60 -17.76 -7.36
N LYS A 85 38.36 -16.89 -8.32
CA LYS A 85 39.39 -16.40 -9.26
C LYS A 85 40.43 -15.57 -8.48
N HIS A 86 41.58 -15.32 -9.12
CA HIS A 86 42.68 -14.63 -8.45
C HIS A 86 42.33 -13.20 -8.03
N ASP A 87 41.64 -12.46 -8.87
CA ASP A 87 41.11 -11.11 -8.59
C ASP A 87 40.03 -11.14 -7.53
N GLU A 88 39.09 -12.08 -7.60
CA GLU A 88 38.03 -12.25 -6.59
C GLU A 88 38.64 -12.54 -5.20
N LYS A 89 39.70 -13.35 -5.11
CA LYS A 89 40.44 -13.57 -3.84
C LYS A 89 41.01 -12.28 -3.26
N SER A 90 41.58 -11.43 -4.14
CA SER A 90 42.09 -10.13 -3.70
C SER A 90 40.99 -9.24 -3.17
N ILE A 91 39.88 -9.19 -3.88
CA ILE A 91 38.67 -8.44 -3.48
C ILE A 91 38.13 -8.95 -2.15
N MET A 92 38.02 -10.28 -1.96
CA MET A 92 37.55 -10.85 -0.68
C MET A 92 38.46 -10.48 0.47
N LYS A 93 39.78 -10.34 0.26
CA LYS A 93 40.72 -9.85 1.28
C LYS A 93 40.48 -8.37 1.59
N THR A 94 40.25 -7.52 0.58
CA THR A 94 39.92 -6.11 0.79
C THR A 94 38.62 -5.97 1.57
N LEU A 95 37.57 -6.70 1.19
CA LEU A 95 36.31 -6.71 1.91
C LEU A 95 36.45 -7.22 3.35
N SER A 96 37.35 -8.18 3.61
CA SER A 96 37.57 -8.74 4.95
C SER A 96 38.15 -7.76 5.97
N GLU A 97 38.66 -6.62 5.53
CA GLU A 97 39.08 -5.54 6.39
C GLU A 97 37.91 -4.76 7.01
N ALA A 98 36.76 -4.78 6.33
CA ALA A 98 35.54 -4.08 6.71
C ALA A 98 34.40 -5.01 7.15
N LEU A 99 34.29 -6.17 6.53
CA LEU A 99 33.21 -7.14 6.70
C LEU A 99 33.81 -8.51 7.01
N PHE A 100 33.14 -9.33 7.79
CA PHE A 100 33.60 -10.68 8.10
C PHE A 100 33.07 -11.69 7.07
N VAL A 101 33.95 -12.35 6.32
CA VAL A 101 33.59 -13.35 5.32
C VAL A 101 33.24 -14.67 6.02
N THR A 102 31.99 -15.10 5.86
CA THR A 102 31.43 -16.27 6.58
C THR A 102 31.30 -17.52 5.73
N ASN A 103 31.14 -17.36 4.39
CA ASN A 103 30.91 -18.47 3.47
C ASN A 103 31.46 -18.18 2.10
N SER A 104 32.09 -19.20 1.46
CA SER A 104 32.61 -19.10 0.10
C SER A 104 31.52 -19.18 -0.99
N GLY A 105 30.29 -19.54 -0.61
CA GLY A 105 29.20 -19.70 -1.57
C GLY A 105 29.48 -20.72 -2.68
N ARG A 106 28.79 -20.54 -3.80
CA ARG A 106 28.97 -21.34 -5.02
C ARG A 106 28.68 -20.49 -6.27
N VAL A 107 28.82 -21.09 -7.44
CA VAL A 107 28.37 -20.51 -8.70
C VAL A 107 26.87 -20.83 -8.87
N LEU A 108 26.08 -19.81 -9.15
CA LEU A 108 24.65 -19.92 -9.46
C LEU A 108 24.41 -19.54 -10.92
N THR A 109 23.43 -20.20 -11.55
CA THR A 109 22.95 -19.85 -12.87
C THR A 109 21.60 -19.18 -12.76
N VAL A 110 21.48 -17.94 -13.23
CA VAL A 110 20.23 -17.17 -13.27
C VAL A 110 19.91 -16.88 -14.74
N GLY A 111 18.88 -17.53 -15.26
CA GLY A 111 18.62 -17.56 -16.69
C GLY A 111 19.82 -18.17 -17.45
N ASN A 112 20.42 -17.40 -18.38
CA ASN A 112 21.59 -17.83 -19.14
C ASN A 112 22.93 -17.30 -18.57
N CYS A 113 22.90 -16.62 -17.42
CA CYS A 113 24.06 -15.98 -16.82
C CYS A 113 24.54 -16.76 -15.58
N GLN A 114 25.87 -16.78 -15.40
CA GLN A 114 26.49 -17.41 -14.24
C GLN A 114 27.11 -16.36 -13.32
N TYR A 115 26.82 -16.48 -12.04
CA TYR A 115 27.34 -15.59 -11.01
C TYR A 115 27.94 -16.41 -9.87
N ARG A 116 29.06 -15.94 -9.36
CA ARG A 116 29.62 -16.46 -8.11
C ARG A 116 29.10 -15.61 -6.95
N TYR A 117 28.80 -16.22 -5.84
CA TYR A 117 28.48 -15.46 -4.62
C TYR A 117 29.36 -15.88 -3.44
N ALA A 118 29.40 -15.02 -2.45
CA ALA A 118 29.93 -15.27 -1.12
C ALA A 118 28.97 -14.66 -0.09
N LEU A 119 29.15 -14.99 1.18
CA LEU A 119 28.41 -14.34 2.27
C LEU A 119 29.40 -13.61 3.17
N VAL A 120 29.01 -12.39 3.57
CA VAL A 120 29.75 -11.56 4.51
C VAL A 120 28.83 -11.16 5.65
N LYS A 121 29.38 -11.05 6.86
CA LYS A 121 28.67 -10.51 8.02
C LYS A 121 29.22 -9.12 8.31
N PRO A 122 28.35 -8.11 8.50
CA PRO A 122 28.76 -6.79 8.94
C PRO A 122 29.52 -6.86 10.29
N THR A 123 30.59 -6.08 10.41
CA THR A 123 31.23 -5.82 11.69
C THR A 123 30.33 -4.94 12.57
N GLU A 124 30.67 -4.76 13.84
CA GLU A 124 29.85 -4.01 14.79
C GLU A 124 29.55 -2.58 14.30
N ASP A 125 30.53 -1.92 13.70
CA ASP A 125 30.35 -0.56 13.14
C ASP A 125 29.27 -0.52 12.05
N TYR A 126 29.24 -1.51 11.16
CA TYR A 126 28.21 -1.60 10.11
C TYR A 126 26.86 -2.07 10.66
N ALA A 127 26.90 -2.99 11.62
CA ALA A 127 25.69 -3.51 12.25
C ALA A 127 24.92 -2.39 12.97
N VAL A 128 25.63 -1.52 13.70
CA VAL A 128 25.04 -0.39 14.42
C VAL A 128 24.60 0.73 13.47
N ASN A 129 25.47 1.14 12.51
CA ASN A 129 25.19 2.26 11.64
C ASN A 129 24.07 2.02 10.64
N PHE A 130 23.87 0.76 10.19
CA PHE A 130 22.94 0.41 9.13
C PHE A 130 21.88 -0.61 9.56
N ASN A 131 21.80 -0.96 10.84
CA ASN A 131 20.90 -2.00 11.35
C ASN A 131 21.08 -3.38 10.67
N LEU A 132 22.29 -3.68 10.19
CA LEU A 132 22.63 -4.90 9.46
C LEU A 132 23.23 -5.94 10.42
N GLN A 133 22.41 -6.86 10.90
CA GLN A 133 22.83 -7.86 11.90
C GLN A 133 23.08 -9.26 11.32
N ARG A 134 22.72 -9.47 10.04
CA ARG A 134 22.76 -10.78 9.37
C ARG A 134 23.79 -10.82 8.27
N GLU A 135 23.97 -12.00 7.67
CA GLU A 135 24.86 -12.17 6.52
C GLU A 135 24.27 -11.48 5.29
N ILE A 136 25.12 -10.82 4.52
CA ILE A 136 24.79 -10.12 3.28
C ILE A 136 25.39 -10.89 2.11
N PRO A 137 24.66 -11.14 1.01
CA PRO A 137 25.23 -11.75 -0.18
C PRO A 137 26.15 -10.78 -0.90
N VAL A 138 27.30 -11.27 -1.31
CA VAL A 138 28.25 -10.61 -2.23
C VAL A 138 28.20 -11.37 -3.54
N VAL A 139 27.79 -10.70 -4.59
CA VAL A 139 27.61 -11.27 -5.93
C VAL A 139 28.70 -10.76 -6.86
N PHE A 140 29.42 -11.67 -7.51
CA PHE A 140 30.44 -11.36 -8.50
C PHE A 140 29.87 -11.50 -9.90
N SER A 141 29.83 -10.41 -10.65
CA SER A 141 29.48 -10.36 -12.07
C SER A 141 30.73 -10.20 -12.92
N ASP A 142 31.00 -11.21 -13.72
CA ASP A 142 32.21 -11.29 -14.57
C ASP A 142 31.98 -10.69 -15.97
N TYR A 143 30.85 -10.08 -16.20
CA TYR A 143 30.42 -9.45 -17.44
C TYR A 143 30.96 -8.02 -17.52
N GLU A 144 31.36 -7.58 -18.73
CA GLU A 144 31.92 -6.23 -18.97
C GLU A 144 30.90 -5.12 -18.75
N VAL A 145 29.61 -5.43 -18.87
CA VAL A 145 28.49 -4.55 -18.54
C VAL A 145 27.60 -5.27 -17.52
N LEU A 146 27.12 -4.55 -16.54
CA LEU A 146 26.27 -5.12 -15.49
C LEU A 146 24.96 -5.65 -16.10
N GLU A 147 24.74 -6.96 -15.97
CA GLU A 147 23.54 -7.63 -16.45
C GLU A 147 22.38 -7.48 -15.48
N PRO A 148 21.15 -7.19 -15.95
CA PRO A 148 19.98 -7.04 -15.06
C PRO A 148 19.72 -8.24 -14.16
N ARG A 149 20.04 -9.44 -14.62
CA ARG A 149 19.86 -10.70 -13.87
C ARG A 149 20.72 -10.82 -12.61
N CYS A 150 21.78 -10.02 -12.47
CA CYS A 150 22.58 -9.99 -11.24
C CYS A 150 21.76 -9.53 -10.03
N LEU A 151 20.68 -8.77 -10.26
CA LEU A 151 19.76 -8.28 -9.22
C LEU A 151 18.93 -9.43 -8.62
N ASP A 152 18.69 -10.49 -9.37
CA ASP A 152 17.89 -11.64 -8.95
C ASP A 152 18.73 -12.69 -8.17
N VAL A 153 20.07 -12.58 -8.22
CA VAL A 153 20.97 -13.55 -7.60
C VAL A 153 20.75 -13.67 -6.09
N ALA A 154 20.51 -12.57 -5.39
CA ALA A 154 20.26 -12.60 -3.95
C ALA A 154 18.99 -13.38 -3.60
N ALA A 155 17.97 -13.35 -4.45
CA ALA A 155 16.76 -14.13 -4.28
C ALA A 155 17.03 -15.64 -4.48
N GLU A 156 17.86 -15.99 -5.46
CA GLU A 156 18.29 -17.39 -5.69
C GLU A 156 19.20 -17.88 -4.55
N VAL A 157 20.14 -17.06 -4.07
CA VAL A 157 20.95 -17.37 -2.88
C VAL A 157 20.07 -17.66 -1.66
N ALA A 158 18.96 -16.90 -1.53
CA ALA A 158 18.01 -17.11 -0.44
C ALA A 158 17.25 -18.44 -0.50
N LYS A 159 17.10 -19.04 -1.70
CA LYS A 159 16.54 -20.39 -1.85
C LYS A 159 17.53 -21.47 -1.42
N ASP A 160 18.81 -21.24 -1.65
CA ASP A 160 19.88 -22.18 -1.29
C ASP A 160 20.17 -22.22 0.21
N ILE A 161 19.83 -21.15 0.94
CA ILE A 161 20.10 -21.03 2.36
C ILE A 161 18.82 -21.35 3.14
N PRO A 162 18.74 -22.49 3.85
CA PRO A 162 17.48 -23.00 4.43
C PRO A 162 16.84 -22.10 5.49
N SER A 163 17.55 -21.08 6.00
CA SER A 163 17.07 -20.23 7.10
C SER A 163 16.90 -18.78 6.66
N SER A 164 15.64 -18.32 6.67
CA SER A 164 15.31 -16.90 6.51
C SER A 164 15.90 -16.01 7.60
N LEU A 165 16.37 -16.60 8.72
CA LEU A 165 16.95 -15.89 9.85
C LEU A 165 18.44 -15.59 9.67
N ARG A 166 19.11 -16.25 8.74
CA ARG A 166 20.55 -16.14 8.52
C ARG A 166 20.94 -15.03 7.55
N LEU A 167 20.18 -14.89 6.46
CA LEU A 167 20.47 -13.94 5.37
C LEU A 167 19.73 -12.62 5.58
N ASP A 168 20.43 -11.50 5.43
CA ASP A 168 19.80 -10.19 5.30
C ASP A 168 19.33 -10.00 3.85
N ARG A 169 18.03 -9.83 3.68
CA ARG A 169 17.43 -9.64 2.36
C ARG A 169 17.19 -8.16 2.03
N SER A 170 17.58 -7.26 2.94
CA SER A 170 17.41 -5.81 2.75
C SER A 170 18.46 -5.22 1.81
N CYS A 171 19.64 -5.84 1.72
CA CYS A 171 20.69 -5.39 0.82
C CYS A 171 21.54 -6.53 0.27
N GLN A 172 22.22 -6.25 -0.84
CA GLN A 172 23.24 -7.10 -1.43
C GLN A 172 24.39 -6.26 -1.95
N ILE A 173 25.59 -6.82 -1.96
CA ILE A 173 26.77 -6.21 -2.58
C ILE A 173 26.94 -6.83 -3.96
N VAL A 174 27.03 -6.01 -5.00
CA VAL A 174 27.31 -6.44 -6.37
C VAL A 174 28.67 -5.93 -6.79
N ILE A 175 29.55 -6.84 -7.19
CA ILE A 175 30.89 -6.54 -7.66
C ILE A 175 30.96 -6.88 -9.15
N SER A 176 31.15 -5.86 -9.98
CA SER A 176 31.10 -6.01 -11.44
C SER A 176 32.42 -5.59 -12.13
N ARG A 177 32.70 -6.19 -13.30
CA ARG A 177 33.74 -5.70 -14.16
C ARG A 177 33.39 -4.41 -14.91
N ASP A 178 32.11 -4.02 -14.87
CA ASP A 178 31.66 -2.75 -15.41
C ASP A 178 32.27 -1.60 -14.59
N ARG A 179 33.08 -0.78 -15.29
CA ARG A 179 33.74 0.39 -14.68
C ARG A 179 32.74 1.49 -14.29
N HIS A 180 31.59 1.51 -14.95
CA HIS A 180 30.51 2.45 -14.72
C HIS A 180 29.35 1.78 -13.98
N VAL A 181 29.64 0.80 -13.14
CA VAL A 181 28.64 -0.03 -12.45
C VAL A 181 27.59 0.79 -11.69
N GLU A 182 27.95 1.95 -11.15
CA GLU A 182 27.01 2.83 -10.44
C GLU A 182 25.98 3.42 -11.42
N GLU A 183 26.43 3.98 -12.56
CA GLU A 183 25.55 4.58 -13.57
C GLU A 183 24.67 3.49 -14.23
N THR A 184 25.25 2.34 -14.52
CA THR A 184 24.52 1.20 -15.10
C THR A 184 23.47 0.71 -14.13
N LEU A 185 23.80 0.57 -12.84
CA LEU A 185 22.85 0.18 -11.80
C LEU A 185 21.73 1.20 -11.65
N ASP A 186 22.04 2.49 -11.57
CA ASP A 186 21.04 3.56 -11.44
C ASP A 186 20.04 3.53 -12.61
N ASN A 187 20.51 3.23 -13.82
CA ASN A 187 19.65 3.08 -15.00
C ASN A 187 18.76 1.83 -14.90
N LEU A 188 19.31 0.70 -14.45
CA LEU A 188 18.56 -0.55 -14.24
C LEU A 188 17.52 -0.44 -13.14
N LEU A 189 17.81 0.34 -12.09
CA LEU A 189 16.91 0.52 -10.95
C LEU A 189 15.75 1.50 -11.22
N ARG A 190 15.88 2.40 -12.20
CA ARG A 190 14.80 3.36 -12.53
C ARG A 190 13.48 2.67 -12.87
N ASP A 191 13.54 1.53 -13.55
CA ASP A 191 12.37 0.76 -13.96
C ASP A 191 12.12 -0.48 -13.07
N SER A 192 13.01 -0.74 -12.10
CA SER A 192 12.92 -1.88 -11.21
C SER A 192 12.44 -1.47 -9.82
N ASN A 193 11.38 -2.12 -9.34
CA ASN A 193 10.95 -1.97 -7.95
C ASN A 193 11.59 -3.08 -7.09
N LEU A 194 12.91 -3.00 -6.89
CA LEU A 194 13.58 -3.94 -6.01
C LEU A 194 13.20 -3.69 -4.55
N SER A 195 12.93 -4.77 -3.84
CA SER A 195 12.69 -4.75 -2.40
C SER A 195 13.97 -4.74 -1.56
N SER A 196 15.13 -4.66 -2.20
CA SER A 196 16.45 -4.68 -1.56
C SER A 196 17.37 -3.61 -2.13
N VAL A 197 18.24 -3.07 -1.29
CA VAL A 197 19.28 -2.11 -1.70
C VAL A 197 20.44 -2.86 -2.32
N VAL A 198 20.90 -2.42 -3.49
CA VAL A 198 22.09 -2.96 -4.16
C VAL A 198 23.25 -1.99 -3.94
N ILE A 199 24.34 -2.49 -3.37
CA ILE A 199 25.56 -1.71 -3.11
C ILE A 199 26.60 -2.11 -4.16
N PRO A 200 26.83 -1.29 -5.20
CA PRO A 200 27.72 -1.64 -6.30
C PRO A 200 29.17 -1.30 -5.98
N PHE A 201 30.07 -2.16 -6.47
CA PHE A 201 31.50 -1.90 -6.55
C PHE A 201 32.02 -2.42 -7.89
N SER A 202 33.02 -1.75 -8.47
CA SER A 202 33.77 -2.33 -9.57
C SER A 202 34.94 -3.19 -9.09
N TYR A 203 35.34 -4.19 -9.88
CA TYR A 203 36.57 -4.97 -9.60
C TYR A 203 37.78 -4.07 -9.47
N GLU A 204 37.91 -3.07 -10.35
CA GLU A 204 39.05 -2.15 -10.40
C GLU A 204 39.15 -1.35 -9.10
N GLU A 205 38.00 -0.84 -8.61
CA GLU A 205 37.94 -0.06 -7.39
C GLU A 205 38.31 -0.86 -6.14
N LEU A 206 37.80 -2.11 -6.01
CA LEU A 206 38.12 -2.96 -4.84
C LEU A 206 39.54 -3.56 -4.87
N MET A 207 40.20 -3.56 -6.04
CA MET A 207 41.60 -3.95 -6.18
C MET A 207 42.56 -2.78 -6.03
N ASP A 208 42.06 -1.55 -5.99
CA ASP A 208 42.89 -0.36 -5.76
C ASP A 208 43.52 -0.40 -4.35
N LYS A 209 44.82 -0.06 -4.30
CA LYS A 209 45.58 0.00 -3.05
C LYS A 209 45.08 1.07 -2.07
N ASP A 210 44.37 2.07 -2.58
CA ASP A 210 43.79 3.17 -1.81
C ASP A 210 42.41 2.84 -1.26
N MET A 211 41.86 1.63 -1.55
CA MET A 211 40.62 1.18 -0.96
C MET A 211 40.78 0.91 0.53
N THR A 212 39.97 1.54 1.34
CA THR A 212 40.00 1.45 2.79
C THR A 212 38.64 1.05 3.36
N PRO A 213 38.56 0.51 4.57
CA PRO A 213 37.29 0.22 5.24
C PRO A 213 36.34 1.44 5.29
N ASN A 214 36.89 2.64 5.46
CA ASN A 214 36.09 3.87 5.48
C ASN A 214 35.44 4.17 4.10
N ARG A 215 36.13 3.93 3.01
CA ARG A 215 35.56 4.09 1.65
C ARG A 215 34.44 3.08 1.39
N ILE A 216 34.60 1.85 1.89
CA ILE A 216 33.51 0.85 1.85
C ILE A 216 32.33 1.32 2.69
N LEU A 217 32.57 1.83 3.91
CA LEU A 217 31.54 2.39 4.79
C LEU A 217 30.78 3.56 4.11
N ASP A 218 31.50 4.46 3.46
CA ASP A 218 30.89 5.60 2.73
C ASP A 218 30.04 5.14 1.54
N ARG A 219 30.43 4.04 0.88
CA ARG A 219 29.62 3.42 -0.17
C ARG A 219 28.31 2.85 0.41
N PHE A 220 28.36 2.18 1.54
CA PHE A 220 27.16 1.72 2.25
C PHE A 220 26.26 2.88 2.64
N ARG A 221 26.83 3.97 3.18
CA ARG A 221 26.06 5.18 3.50
C ARG A 221 25.36 5.77 2.27
N LYS A 222 26.10 5.89 1.15
CA LYS A 222 25.55 6.43 -0.09
C LYS A 222 24.31 5.67 -0.54
N TYR A 223 24.36 4.34 -0.58
CA TYR A 223 23.27 3.53 -1.13
C TYR A 223 22.15 3.25 -0.13
N LEU A 224 22.47 2.96 1.14
CA LEU A 224 21.45 2.68 2.15
C LEU A 224 20.71 3.94 2.59
N PHE A 225 21.42 5.06 2.81
CA PHE A 225 20.78 6.29 3.26
C PHE A 225 20.03 7.02 2.15
N ASP A 226 20.38 6.80 0.89
CA ASP A 226 19.71 7.39 -0.27
C ASP A 226 18.57 6.52 -0.83
N ALA A 227 18.38 5.32 -0.31
CA ALA A 227 17.23 4.49 -0.64
C ALA A 227 15.99 4.89 0.18
N ASP A 228 14.84 5.07 -0.48
CA ASP A 228 13.55 5.16 0.22
C ASP A 228 12.97 3.76 0.39
N LEU A 229 13.16 3.15 1.55
CA LEU A 229 12.61 1.83 1.90
C LEU A 229 11.16 1.90 2.40
N PHE A 230 10.62 3.08 2.63
CA PHE A 230 9.22 3.24 3.01
C PHE A 230 8.30 3.13 1.80
N THR A 231 8.66 3.76 0.68
CA THR A 231 7.83 3.74 -0.52
C THR A 231 7.96 2.38 -1.23
N THR A 232 6.83 1.69 -1.40
CA THR A 232 6.76 0.43 -2.15
C THR A 232 5.46 0.37 -2.93
N SER A 233 5.55 -0.02 -4.20
CA SER A 233 4.38 -0.19 -5.08
C SER A 233 3.96 -1.65 -5.21
N LYS A 234 4.88 -2.59 -4.97
CA LYS A 234 4.65 -4.04 -5.10
C LYS A 234 4.23 -4.68 -3.78
N PRO A 235 3.49 -5.79 -3.82
CA PRO A 235 3.27 -6.64 -2.66
C PRO A 235 4.60 -7.12 -2.07
N ILE A 236 4.63 -7.27 -0.75
CA ILE A 236 5.82 -7.71 -0.02
C ILE A 236 5.90 -9.24 -0.08
N ASP A 237 6.95 -9.74 -0.68
CA ASP A 237 7.21 -11.17 -0.90
C ASP A 237 8.27 -11.76 0.04
N ASN A 238 8.88 -10.94 0.90
CA ASN A 238 9.90 -11.38 1.84
C ASN A 238 9.52 -11.10 3.30
N ASP A 239 10.13 -11.87 4.22
CA ASP A 239 9.81 -11.79 5.65
C ASP A 239 10.45 -10.59 6.36
N VAL A 240 11.51 -10.00 5.80
CA VAL A 240 12.22 -8.86 6.43
C VAL A 240 11.34 -7.62 6.43
N PHE A 241 10.59 -7.42 5.34
CA PHE A 241 9.70 -6.27 5.16
C PHE A 241 8.23 -6.56 5.50
N PHE A 242 7.92 -7.80 5.94
CA PHE A 242 6.58 -8.21 6.35
C PHE A 242 6.40 -8.06 7.86
N PHE A 243 5.67 -7.04 8.28
CA PHE A 243 5.49 -6.67 9.69
C PHE A 243 4.07 -6.95 10.19
N GLY A 244 3.96 -7.14 11.51
CA GLY A 244 2.72 -7.01 12.29
C GLY A 244 1.66 -8.09 12.11
N ARG A 245 1.83 -9.08 11.22
CA ARG A 245 0.77 -10.05 10.91
C ARG A 245 1.27 -11.50 10.73
N ARG A 246 2.44 -11.82 11.29
CA ARG A 246 3.03 -13.16 11.15
C ARG A 246 2.17 -14.24 11.81
N ASP A 247 1.59 -13.93 12.97
CA ASP A 247 0.72 -14.88 13.69
C ASP A 247 -0.55 -15.22 12.90
N TYR A 248 -1.10 -14.22 12.16
CA TYR A 248 -2.23 -14.46 11.27
C TYR A 248 -1.85 -15.41 10.13
N ALA A 249 -0.72 -15.18 9.47
CA ALA A 249 -0.23 -16.03 8.39
C ALA A 249 0.01 -17.47 8.88
N LEU A 250 0.60 -17.63 10.07
CA LEU A 250 0.86 -18.93 10.68
C LEU A 250 -0.43 -19.68 11.06
N ASP A 251 -1.43 -18.96 11.61
CA ASP A 251 -2.74 -19.55 11.96
C ASP A 251 -3.44 -20.10 10.72
N VAL A 252 -3.53 -19.30 9.64
CA VAL A 252 -4.14 -19.75 8.38
C VAL A 252 -3.37 -20.92 7.77
N ALA A 253 -2.04 -20.83 7.69
CA ALA A 253 -1.22 -21.91 7.15
C ALA A 253 -1.39 -23.22 7.94
N THR A 254 -1.47 -23.13 9.26
CA THR A 254 -1.67 -24.30 10.14
C THR A 254 -3.03 -24.95 9.90
N LYS A 255 -4.09 -24.16 9.74
CA LYS A 255 -5.43 -24.67 9.45
C LYS A 255 -5.51 -25.29 8.07
N CYS A 256 -4.91 -24.68 7.05
CA CYS A 256 -4.85 -25.24 5.70
C CYS A 256 -4.16 -26.60 5.63
N LYS A 257 -3.17 -26.86 6.53
CA LYS A 257 -2.46 -28.14 6.59
C LYS A 257 -3.25 -29.26 7.28
N SER A 258 -4.13 -28.91 8.21
CA SER A 258 -4.79 -29.90 9.09
C SER A 258 -6.04 -30.50 8.50
N SER A 259 -6.72 -29.85 7.58
CA SER A 259 -7.97 -30.30 6.94
C SER A 259 -8.30 -29.46 5.73
N SER A 260 -9.26 -29.91 4.90
CA SER A 260 -9.84 -29.05 3.87
C SER A 260 -10.43 -27.79 4.52
N TYR A 261 -9.81 -26.65 4.29
CA TYR A 261 -10.13 -25.38 4.95
C TYR A 261 -10.39 -24.29 3.93
N PHE A 262 -11.48 -23.54 4.16
CA PHE A 262 -11.84 -22.38 3.34
C PHE A 262 -11.63 -21.12 4.17
N CYS A 263 -10.80 -20.21 3.70
CA CYS A 263 -10.45 -18.98 4.41
C CYS A 263 -10.66 -17.73 3.54
N GLY A 264 -11.26 -16.70 4.13
CA GLY A 264 -11.36 -15.36 3.53
C GLY A 264 -10.36 -14.38 4.15
N VAL A 265 -9.67 -13.62 3.31
CA VAL A 265 -8.73 -12.54 3.68
C VAL A 265 -9.19 -11.24 3.03
N PHE A 266 -9.99 -10.45 3.73
CA PHE A 266 -10.58 -9.22 3.20
C PHE A 266 -9.91 -7.97 3.79
N GLY A 267 -10.00 -6.86 3.07
CA GLY A 267 -9.46 -5.59 3.54
C GLY A 267 -9.46 -4.53 2.45
N LEU A 268 -9.27 -3.29 2.84
CA LEU A 268 -9.17 -2.15 1.93
C LEU A 268 -8.09 -2.36 0.86
N ARG A 269 -8.17 -1.61 -0.23
CA ARG A 269 -7.08 -1.57 -1.21
C ARG A 269 -5.76 -1.17 -0.53
N ARG A 270 -4.63 -1.78 -0.94
CA ARG A 270 -3.30 -1.54 -0.36
C ARG A 270 -3.17 -1.91 1.13
N SER A 271 -4.15 -2.60 1.73
CA SER A 271 -4.04 -3.07 3.12
C SER A 271 -3.06 -4.23 3.32
N GLY A 272 -2.48 -4.77 2.24
CA GLY A 272 -1.48 -5.85 2.27
C GLY A 272 -2.06 -7.26 2.13
N LYS A 273 -3.20 -7.44 1.45
CA LYS A 273 -3.83 -8.75 1.18
C LYS A 273 -2.91 -9.70 0.42
N THR A 274 -2.42 -9.29 -0.74
CA THR A 274 -1.47 -10.07 -1.54
C THR A 274 -0.18 -10.39 -0.78
N SER A 275 0.35 -9.43 -0.01
CA SER A 275 1.50 -9.66 0.87
C SER A 275 1.20 -10.70 1.96
N MET A 276 -0.05 -10.75 2.45
CA MET A 276 -0.50 -11.77 3.39
C MET A 276 -0.56 -13.15 2.72
N LEU A 277 -1.10 -13.23 1.50
CA LEU A 277 -1.10 -14.49 0.73
C LEU A 277 0.32 -15.00 0.51
N PHE A 278 1.28 -14.13 0.16
CA PHE A 278 2.68 -14.51 0.03
C PHE A 278 3.30 -14.97 1.36
N ALA A 279 2.93 -14.34 2.48
CA ALA A 279 3.39 -14.79 3.79
C ALA A 279 2.81 -16.17 4.16
N ILE A 280 1.52 -16.41 3.89
CA ILE A 280 0.88 -17.73 4.08
C ILE A 280 1.54 -18.77 3.16
N LYS A 281 1.76 -18.44 1.88
CA LYS A 281 2.43 -19.30 0.90
C LYS A 281 3.80 -19.75 1.41
N ARG A 282 4.67 -18.82 1.86
CA ARG A 282 5.99 -19.17 2.40
C ARG A 282 5.91 -20.11 3.60
N GLN A 283 4.92 -19.93 4.49
CA GLN A 283 4.71 -20.83 5.65
C GLN A 283 4.25 -22.24 5.22
N LEU A 284 3.47 -22.33 4.16
CA LEU A 284 3.02 -23.60 3.61
C LEU A 284 4.16 -24.33 2.90
N GLU A 285 4.84 -23.65 1.98
CA GLU A 285 5.96 -24.22 1.21
C GLU A 285 7.12 -24.66 2.10
N SER A 286 7.41 -23.92 3.20
CA SER A 286 8.41 -24.35 4.20
C SER A 286 8.08 -25.66 4.91
N SER A 287 6.88 -26.18 4.71
CA SER A 287 6.37 -27.43 5.30
C SER A 287 5.93 -28.42 4.23
N ASP A 288 6.50 -28.34 3.03
CA ASP A 288 6.22 -29.20 1.87
C ASP A 288 4.72 -29.26 1.49
N CYS A 289 3.99 -28.15 1.71
CA CYS A 289 2.59 -28.00 1.33
C CYS A 289 2.51 -27.15 0.06
N PRO A 290 2.19 -27.73 -1.10
CA PRO A 290 2.16 -27.02 -2.38
C PRO A 290 1.07 -25.95 -2.43
N VAL A 291 1.35 -24.82 -3.11
CA VAL A 291 0.42 -23.71 -3.25
C VAL A 291 0.26 -23.34 -4.71
N ALA A 292 -0.97 -23.44 -5.22
CA ALA A 292 -1.36 -22.88 -6.50
C ALA A 292 -1.89 -21.45 -6.27
N PHE A 293 -1.15 -20.46 -6.75
CA PHE A 293 -1.50 -19.04 -6.61
C PHE A 293 -2.14 -18.52 -7.88
N ILE A 294 -3.37 -18.02 -7.78
CA ILE A 294 -4.24 -17.66 -8.91
C ILE A 294 -4.68 -16.20 -8.77
N PRO A 295 -4.06 -15.26 -9.51
CA PRO A 295 -4.51 -13.87 -9.57
C PRO A 295 -5.74 -13.76 -10.48
N CYS A 296 -6.94 -13.68 -9.88
CA CYS A 296 -8.22 -13.76 -10.59
C CYS A 296 -8.38 -12.68 -11.67
N GLN A 297 -7.89 -11.46 -11.42
CA GLN A 297 -8.04 -10.34 -12.36
C GLN A 297 -7.26 -10.57 -13.66
N THR A 298 -6.12 -11.22 -13.62
CA THR A 298 -5.27 -11.43 -14.80
C THR A 298 -5.52 -12.77 -15.47
N GLU A 299 -5.92 -13.79 -14.73
CA GLU A 299 -5.99 -15.16 -15.22
C GLU A 299 -7.42 -15.66 -15.43
N LEU A 300 -8.40 -15.22 -14.64
CA LEU A 300 -9.75 -15.77 -14.67
C LEU A 300 -10.85 -14.80 -15.11
N GLU A 301 -10.64 -13.48 -15.02
CA GLU A 301 -11.68 -12.46 -15.22
C GLU A 301 -12.43 -12.61 -16.55
N THR A 302 -11.73 -13.01 -17.62
CA THR A 302 -12.28 -13.12 -18.98
C THR A 302 -12.69 -14.54 -19.35
N LEU A 303 -12.36 -15.52 -18.53
CA LEU A 303 -12.67 -16.94 -18.76
C LEU A 303 -14.06 -17.29 -18.22
N ASP A 304 -14.77 -18.17 -18.88
CA ASP A 304 -15.97 -18.79 -18.30
C ASP A 304 -15.56 -19.85 -17.23
N TRP A 305 -16.55 -20.43 -16.55
CA TRP A 305 -16.30 -21.38 -15.48
C TRP A 305 -15.56 -22.66 -15.94
N LYS A 306 -15.76 -23.11 -17.18
CA LYS A 306 -15.13 -24.29 -17.76
C LYS A 306 -13.65 -24.05 -17.99
N GLN A 307 -13.33 -22.96 -18.65
CA GLN A 307 -11.96 -22.50 -18.90
C GLN A 307 -11.23 -22.17 -17.59
N ALA A 308 -11.95 -21.58 -16.62
CA ALA A 308 -11.38 -21.29 -15.30
C ALA A 308 -11.04 -22.58 -14.53
N LEU A 309 -11.84 -23.64 -14.62
CA LEU A 309 -11.50 -24.95 -14.04
C LEU A 309 -10.24 -25.52 -14.66
N PHE A 310 -10.08 -25.45 -15.98
CA PHE A 310 -8.85 -25.89 -16.66
C PHE A 310 -7.64 -25.10 -16.17
N GLN A 311 -7.76 -23.76 -16.06
CA GLN A 311 -6.68 -22.92 -15.56
C GLN A 311 -6.28 -23.29 -14.12
N VAL A 312 -7.25 -23.54 -13.23
CA VAL A 312 -6.99 -24.03 -11.86
C VAL A 312 -6.23 -25.37 -11.88
N THR A 313 -6.62 -26.30 -12.74
CA THR A 313 -5.94 -27.59 -12.90
C THR A 313 -4.48 -27.43 -13.31
N GLU A 314 -4.22 -26.53 -14.28
CA GLU A 314 -2.85 -26.21 -14.72
C GLU A 314 -2.00 -25.56 -13.62
N GLU A 315 -2.57 -24.65 -12.83
CA GLU A 315 -1.85 -24.05 -11.70
C GLU A 315 -1.55 -25.08 -10.59
N VAL A 316 -2.44 -26.02 -10.34
CA VAL A 316 -2.19 -27.14 -9.42
C VAL A 316 -1.07 -28.05 -9.96
N ARG A 317 -1.11 -28.39 -11.25
CA ARG A 317 -0.06 -29.20 -11.90
C ARG A 317 1.32 -28.55 -11.74
N LYS A 318 1.42 -27.25 -12.01
CA LYS A 318 2.67 -26.48 -11.85
C LYS A 318 3.12 -26.46 -10.37
N ALA A 319 2.20 -26.23 -9.44
CA ALA A 319 2.51 -26.20 -8.01
C ALA A 319 3.03 -27.54 -7.49
N LEU A 320 2.59 -28.64 -8.10
CA LEU A 320 3.06 -29.99 -7.79
C LEU A 320 4.37 -30.37 -8.49
N GLY A 321 4.84 -29.54 -9.42
CA GLY A 321 6.02 -29.84 -10.25
C GLY A 321 5.82 -31.02 -11.19
N ILE A 322 4.58 -31.32 -11.59
CA ILE A 322 4.24 -32.43 -12.49
C ILE A 322 4.50 -31.97 -13.94
N GLU A 323 5.40 -32.66 -14.63
CA GLU A 323 5.62 -32.43 -16.04
C GLU A 323 4.45 -32.93 -16.89
N PRO A 324 4.17 -32.33 -18.06
CA PRO A 324 3.00 -32.71 -18.90
C PRO A 324 2.96 -34.19 -19.31
N ASP A 325 4.12 -34.85 -19.37
CA ASP A 325 4.24 -36.25 -19.79
C ASP A 325 4.15 -37.25 -18.62
N GLU A 326 4.14 -36.80 -17.37
CA GLU A 326 4.14 -37.69 -16.20
C GLU A 326 2.78 -38.25 -15.85
N ILE A 327 1.71 -37.47 -16.06
CA ILE A 327 0.32 -37.87 -15.80
C ILE A 327 -0.49 -37.49 -17.04
N CYS A 328 -1.32 -38.45 -17.50
CA CYS A 328 -2.25 -38.19 -18.60
C CYS A 328 -3.42 -37.36 -18.08
N LEU A 329 -3.35 -36.04 -18.23
CA LEU A 329 -4.43 -35.09 -17.94
C LEU A 329 -5.21 -34.75 -19.21
N HIS A 330 -6.46 -34.34 -19.01
CA HIS A 330 -7.31 -33.91 -20.11
C HIS A 330 -6.83 -32.57 -20.73
N SER A 331 -7.11 -32.38 -22.01
CA SER A 331 -6.78 -31.14 -22.72
C SER A 331 -7.81 -30.04 -22.46
N ALA A 332 -7.47 -28.77 -22.79
CA ALA A 332 -8.41 -27.66 -22.71
C ALA A 332 -9.71 -27.90 -23.48
N ALA A 333 -9.68 -28.64 -24.62
CA ALA A 333 -10.83 -28.95 -25.41
C ALA A 333 -11.82 -29.92 -24.70
N ASP A 334 -11.31 -30.77 -23.80
CA ASP A 334 -12.16 -31.68 -23.03
C ASP A 334 -12.96 -30.90 -21.97
N TYR A 335 -12.44 -29.79 -21.46
CA TYR A 335 -13.13 -28.88 -20.53
C TYR A 335 -14.24 -28.07 -21.21
N GLU A 336 -14.19 -27.81 -22.50
CA GLU A 336 -15.24 -27.03 -23.21
C GLU A 336 -16.59 -27.80 -23.30
N THR A 337 -16.64 -29.06 -22.88
CA THR A 337 -17.82 -29.89 -22.93
C THR A 337 -18.73 -29.72 -21.72
N GLU A 338 -19.95 -30.31 -21.79
CA GLU A 338 -20.91 -30.38 -20.66
C GLU A 338 -20.40 -31.25 -19.50
N THR A 339 -19.33 -32.01 -19.70
CA THR A 339 -18.71 -32.90 -18.71
C THR A 339 -17.53 -32.25 -18.00
N ALA A 340 -17.27 -30.96 -18.19
CA ALA A 340 -16.14 -30.23 -17.59
C ALA A 340 -15.96 -30.46 -16.08
N SER A 341 -17.07 -30.57 -15.33
CA SER A 341 -17.04 -30.89 -13.89
C SER A 341 -16.47 -32.29 -13.59
N ASN A 342 -16.76 -33.27 -14.42
CA ASN A 342 -16.23 -34.61 -14.26
C ASN A 342 -14.76 -34.66 -14.65
N VAL A 343 -14.41 -34.04 -15.78
CA VAL A 343 -13.02 -33.89 -16.26
C VAL A 343 -12.14 -33.26 -15.18
N PHE A 344 -12.58 -32.14 -14.59
CA PHE A 344 -11.89 -31.51 -13.46
C PHE A 344 -11.69 -32.48 -12.29
N THR A 345 -12.75 -33.24 -11.93
CA THR A 345 -12.71 -34.16 -10.80
C THR A 345 -11.72 -35.31 -11.07
N GLU A 346 -11.67 -35.81 -12.29
CA GLU A 346 -10.74 -36.86 -12.71
C GLU A 346 -9.30 -36.41 -12.67
N ASP A 347 -8.99 -35.24 -13.27
CA ASP A 347 -7.64 -34.66 -13.31
C ASP A 347 -7.14 -34.35 -11.90
N MET A 348 -7.95 -33.66 -11.09
CA MET A 348 -7.58 -33.34 -9.71
C MET A 348 -7.38 -34.60 -8.86
N SER A 349 -8.23 -35.65 -9.05
CA SER A 349 -8.07 -36.90 -8.34
C SER A 349 -6.78 -37.62 -8.75
N ALA A 350 -6.43 -37.62 -10.03
CA ALA A 350 -5.20 -38.22 -10.54
C ALA A 350 -3.95 -37.51 -9.94
N MET A 351 -3.94 -36.18 -9.92
CA MET A 351 -2.82 -35.41 -9.37
C MET A 351 -2.68 -35.51 -7.84
N LEU A 352 -3.79 -35.65 -7.11
CA LEU A 352 -3.78 -35.68 -5.65
C LEU A 352 -3.73 -37.12 -5.08
N GLN A 353 -3.76 -38.17 -5.92
CA GLN A 353 -3.75 -39.55 -5.50
C GLN A 353 -2.50 -39.87 -4.65
N GLY A 354 -2.73 -40.46 -3.47
CA GLY A 354 -1.65 -40.88 -2.56
C GLY A 354 -0.94 -39.76 -1.79
N ARG A 355 -1.36 -38.51 -1.94
CA ARG A 355 -0.80 -37.41 -1.18
C ARG A 355 -1.38 -37.35 0.23
N THR A 356 -0.50 -37.08 1.20
CA THR A 356 -0.87 -36.89 2.61
C THR A 356 -0.94 -35.41 2.99
N THR A 357 -0.24 -34.57 2.25
CA THR A 357 -0.24 -33.09 2.46
C THR A 357 -1.24 -32.44 1.50
N PRO A 358 -2.09 -31.52 1.99
CA PRO A 358 -3.04 -30.83 1.14
C PRO A 358 -2.32 -29.90 0.14
N VAL A 359 -2.98 -29.65 -0.99
CA VAL A 359 -2.66 -28.56 -1.89
C VAL A 359 -3.52 -27.35 -1.50
N VAL A 360 -2.98 -26.14 -1.54
CA VAL A 360 -3.71 -24.92 -1.20
C VAL A 360 -3.91 -24.08 -2.44
N LEU A 361 -5.15 -23.82 -2.82
CA LEU A 361 -5.53 -22.87 -3.85
C LEU A 361 -5.60 -21.49 -3.21
N MET A 362 -4.88 -20.52 -3.75
CA MET A 362 -4.92 -19.13 -3.30
C MET A 362 -5.43 -18.23 -4.43
N PHE A 363 -6.64 -17.70 -4.24
CA PHE A 363 -7.25 -16.76 -5.18
C PHE A 363 -7.04 -15.33 -4.68
N ASP A 364 -6.36 -14.49 -5.46
CA ASP A 364 -6.21 -13.07 -5.18
C ASP A 364 -7.15 -12.24 -6.06
N GLU A 365 -7.57 -11.08 -5.57
CA GLU A 365 -8.52 -10.18 -6.25
C GLU A 365 -9.83 -10.90 -6.64
N ILE A 366 -10.41 -11.61 -5.67
CA ILE A 366 -11.58 -12.48 -5.84
C ILE A 366 -12.80 -11.75 -6.42
N GLU A 367 -12.87 -10.42 -6.25
CA GLU A 367 -13.89 -9.58 -6.82
C GLU A 367 -13.99 -9.65 -8.34
N ALA A 368 -12.90 -10.00 -9.02
CA ALA A 368 -12.87 -10.15 -10.49
C ALA A 368 -13.78 -11.28 -10.99
N ILE A 369 -13.94 -12.34 -10.18
CA ILE A 369 -14.78 -13.51 -10.47
C ILE A 369 -15.99 -13.62 -9.53
N THR A 370 -16.39 -12.50 -8.89
CA THR A 370 -17.57 -12.47 -8.02
C THR A 370 -18.74 -11.81 -8.73
N PHE A 371 -19.92 -12.44 -8.65
CA PHE A 371 -21.17 -11.95 -9.27
C PHE A 371 -21.51 -10.52 -8.79
N GLY A 372 -22.04 -9.70 -9.70
CA GLY A 372 -22.48 -8.33 -9.41
C GLY A 372 -21.35 -7.34 -9.05
N VAL A 373 -20.08 -7.75 -9.08
CA VAL A 373 -18.92 -6.92 -8.70
C VAL A 373 -17.91 -6.78 -9.83
N GLY A 374 -17.65 -7.84 -10.58
CA GLY A 374 -16.72 -7.85 -11.71
C GLY A 374 -17.17 -6.97 -12.89
N LYS A 375 -16.57 -7.17 -14.05
CA LYS A 375 -16.98 -6.47 -15.28
C LYS A 375 -18.42 -6.82 -15.66
N GLU A 376 -19.28 -5.82 -15.86
CA GLU A 376 -20.68 -6.01 -16.26
C GLU A 376 -20.85 -6.84 -17.55
N THR A 377 -19.87 -6.78 -18.43
CA THR A 377 -19.84 -7.56 -19.68
C THR A 377 -19.09 -8.88 -19.56
N GLY A 378 -18.58 -9.19 -18.37
CA GLY A 378 -17.79 -10.39 -18.11
C GLY A 378 -18.64 -11.64 -17.79
N PRO A 379 -18.10 -12.85 -17.95
CA PRO A 379 -18.84 -14.10 -17.76
C PRO A 379 -19.23 -14.38 -16.30
N TRP A 380 -18.71 -13.61 -15.34
CA TRP A 380 -18.96 -13.78 -13.91
C TRP A 380 -20.07 -12.89 -13.35
N TYR A 381 -20.41 -11.80 -14.04
CA TYR A 381 -21.25 -10.74 -13.49
C TYR A 381 -22.70 -11.18 -13.22
N ASP A 382 -23.30 -11.96 -14.11
CA ASP A 382 -24.66 -12.48 -13.96
C ASP A 382 -24.77 -13.62 -12.93
N GLY A 383 -23.63 -14.23 -12.56
CA GLY A 383 -23.53 -15.26 -11.54
C GLY A 383 -23.59 -16.70 -12.06
N ASP A 384 -23.82 -16.93 -13.35
CA ASP A 384 -23.89 -18.30 -13.91
C ASP A 384 -22.54 -19.02 -13.79
N SER A 385 -21.47 -18.42 -14.33
CA SER A 385 -20.12 -18.98 -14.19
C SER A 385 -19.68 -19.10 -12.73
N PHE A 386 -20.06 -18.12 -11.88
CA PHE A 386 -19.75 -18.15 -10.46
C PHE A 386 -20.36 -19.38 -9.76
N ILE A 387 -21.66 -19.63 -9.98
CA ILE A 387 -22.38 -20.75 -9.36
C ILE A 387 -21.78 -22.08 -9.77
N HIS A 388 -21.55 -22.29 -11.07
CA HIS A 388 -20.99 -23.53 -11.59
C HIS A 388 -19.57 -23.79 -11.07
N PHE A 389 -18.69 -22.80 -11.19
CA PHE A 389 -17.29 -22.90 -10.74
C PHE A 389 -17.17 -23.26 -9.26
N TRP A 390 -17.86 -22.54 -8.39
CA TRP A 390 -17.76 -22.76 -6.95
C TRP A 390 -18.47 -24.01 -6.48
N ASN A 391 -19.54 -24.45 -7.17
CA ASN A 391 -20.16 -25.74 -6.88
C ASN A 391 -19.20 -26.90 -7.17
N VAL A 392 -18.47 -26.87 -8.29
CA VAL A 392 -17.49 -27.89 -8.64
C VAL A 392 -16.34 -27.91 -7.63
N LEU A 393 -15.71 -26.77 -7.37
CA LEU A 393 -14.60 -26.68 -6.40
C LEU A 393 -15.01 -27.12 -5.00
N ARG A 394 -16.16 -26.61 -4.51
CA ARG A 394 -16.66 -26.99 -3.19
C ARG A 394 -17.03 -28.47 -3.12
N GLY A 395 -17.70 -28.99 -4.15
CA GLY A 395 -18.03 -30.39 -4.26
C GLY A 395 -16.81 -31.29 -4.18
N PHE A 396 -15.75 -30.95 -4.90
CA PHE A 396 -14.47 -31.65 -4.85
C PHE A 396 -13.84 -31.59 -3.45
N CYS A 397 -13.74 -30.40 -2.85
CA CYS A 397 -13.15 -30.22 -1.52
C CYS A 397 -13.89 -30.94 -0.41
N THR A 398 -15.20 -31.12 -0.54
CA THR A 398 -16.04 -31.84 0.46
C THR A 398 -16.13 -33.34 0.22
N SER A 399 -15.64 -33.85 -0.91
CA SER A 399 -15.58 -35.27 -1.19
C SER A 399 -14.59 -35.97 -0.26
N SER A 400 -14.89 -37.24 0.06
CA SER A 400 -14.04 -38.06 0.94
C SER A 400 -12.64 -38.22 0.34
N GLY A 401 -11.62 -37.80 1.05
CA GLY A 401 -10.22 -37.93 0.65
C GLY A 401 -9.65 -36.79 -0.18
N SER A 402 -10.38 -35.69 -0.37
CA SER A 402 -9.81 -34.51 -1.01
C SER A 402 -8.82 -33.81 -0.06
N ASN A 403 -7.57 -33.65 -0.50
CA ASN A 403 -6.54 -32.91 0.20
C ASN A 403 -6.39 -31.51 -0.45
N LEU A 404 -7.47 -30.71 -0.44
CA LEU A 404 -7.52 -29.40 -1.05
C LEU A 404 -8.06 -28.35 -0.07
N SER A 405 -7.33 -27.27 0.14
CA SER A 405 -7.75 -26.11 0.92
C SER A 405 -7.83 -24.87 0.02
N ILE A 406 -8.69 -23.91 0.38
CA ILE A 406 -8.92 -22.70 -0.42
C ILE A 406 -8.73 -21.47 0.45
N VAL A 407 -7.91 -20.54 -0.01
CA VAL A 407 -7.75 -19.19 0.58
C VAL A 407 -8.13 -18.16 -0.49
N VAL A 408 -9.10 -17.32 -0.19
CA VAL A 408 -9.50 -16.24 -1.09
C VAL A 408 -9.12 -14.90 -0.47
N ALA A 409 -8.61 -13.97 -1.28
CA ALA A 409 -8.34 -12.61 -0.86
C ALA A 409 -9.03 -11.61 -1.78
N GLY A 410 -9.57 -10.56 -1.21
CA GLY A 410 -10.22 -9.51 -1.96
C GLY A 410 -10.59 -8.29 -1.14
N THR A 411 -11.02 -7.25 -1.83
CA THR A 411 -11.51 -6.04 -1.20
C THR A 411 -12.99 -6.20 -0.80
N ASN A 412 -13.78 -6.90 -1.63
CA ASN A 412 -15.22 -7.04 -1.43
C ASN A 412 -15.58 -8.43 -0.89
N PRO A 413 -16.14 -8.57 0.34
CA PRO A 413 -16.52 -9.86 0.93
C PRO A 413 -17.86 -10.42 0.43
N MET A 414 -18.48 -9.82 -0.58
CA MET A 414 -19.82 -10.16 -1.08
C MET A 414 -19.96 -11.65 -1.45
N ILE A 415 -18.88 -12.27 -1.90
CA ILE A 415 -18.82 -13.71 -2.17
C ILE A 415 -19.36 -14.56 -0.98
N ASN A 416 -19.11 -14.13 0.26
CA ASN A 416 -19.46 -14.86 1.48
C ASN A 416 -20.70 -14.32 2.18
N GLU A 417 -21.25 -13.17 1.78
CA GLU A 417 -22.27 -12.44 2.51
C GLU A 417 -23.67 -12.54 1.89
N ILE A 418 -23.75 -12.67 0.58
CA ILE A 418 -25.02 -12.70 -0.14
C ILE A 418 -25.55 -14.14 -0.22
N PRO A 419 -26.75 -14.41 0.32
CA PRO A 419 -27.28 -15.79 0.35
C PRO A 419 -27.77 -16.31 -1.01
N THR A 420 -28.24 -15.43 -1.88
CA THR A 420 -28.85 -15.81 -3.17
C THR A 420 -28.37 -14.90 -4.31
N ILE A 421 -28.29 -15.46 -5.51
CA ILE A 421 -27.78 -14.81 -6.72
C ILE A 421 -28.91 -14.66 -7.73
N GLY A 422 -28.95 -13.52 -8.38
CA GLY A 422 -29.87 -13.18 -9.47
C GLY A 422 -31.34 -13.14 -9.09
N PRO A 423 -32.24 -12.78 -10.02
CA PRO A 423 -33.68 -12.62 -9.78
C PRO A 423 -34.38 -13.94 -9.42
N ALA A 424 -33.81 -15.07 -9.84
CA ALA A 424 -34.35 -16.41 -9.58
C ALA A 424 -34.04 -16.89 -8.14
N GLY A 425 -33.22 -16.16 -7.37
CA GLY A 425 -32.88 -16.49 -5.99
C GLY A 425 -32.08 -17.80 -5.86
N ILE A 426 -31.16 -18.07 -6.79
CA ILE A 426 -30.31 -19.29 -6.75
C ILE A 426 -29.36 -19.17 -5.55
N ALA A 427 -29.21 -20.25 -4.79
CA ALA A 427 -28.35 -20.29 -3.62
C ALA A 427 -26.90 -20.01 -3.99
N ASN A 428 -26.24 -19.09 -3.28
CA ASN A 428 -24.82 -18.84 -3.41
C ASN A 428 -24.02 -20.00 -2.78
N PRO A 429 -23.21 -20.74 -3.56
CA PRO A 429 -22.44 -21.88 -3.04
C PRO A 429 -21.40 -21.48 -2.00
N MET A 430 -20.96 -20.22 -1.98
CA MET A 430 -19.95 -19.71 -1.07
C MET A 430 -20.52 -18.95 0.14
N PHE A 431 -21.84 -18.81 0.24
CA PHE A 431 -22.47 -18.13 1.37
C PHE A 431 -22.05 -18.75 2.71
N GLN A 432 -21.43 -17.97 3.57
CA GLN A 432 -20.91 -18.37 4.89
C GLN A 432 -19.97 -19.60 4.89
N GLN A 433 -19.34 -19.90 3.74
CA GLN A 433 -18.36 -20.98 3.65
C GLN A 433 -16.95 -20.57 4.06
N LEU A 434 -16.60 -19.30 3.86
CA LEU A 434 -15.28 -18.80 4.19
C LEU A 434 -15.16 -18.60 5.71
N SER A 435 -14.43 -19.50 6.33
CA SER A 435 -14.10 -19.40 7.75
C SER A 435 -13.19 -18.20 7.98
N SER A 436 -13.39 -17.54 9.10
CA SER A 436 -12.41 -16.56 9.58
C SER A 436 -11.23 -17.25 10.25
N SER A 437 -10.04 -16.63 10.17
CA SER A 437 -8.95 -16.98 11.09
C SER A 437 -9.40 -16.73 12.55
N ASN A 438 -8.62 -17.19 13.52
CA ASN A 438 -8.88 -16.83 14.93
C ASN A 438 -8.89 -15.31 15.17
N GLN A 439 -8.42 -14.53 14.18
CA GLN A 439 -8.37 -13.08 14.22
C GLN A 439 -9.44 -12.39 13.35
N GLY A 440 -10.34 -13.14 12.71
CA GLY A 440 -11.37 -12.65 11.80
C GLY A 440 -11.02 -12.79 10.32
N SER A 441 -11.96 -12.50 9.42
CA SER A 441 -11.77 -12.53 7.96
C SER A 441 -11.17 -11.23 7.42
N TYR A 442 -11.26 -10.12 8.16
CA TYR A 442 -10.66 -8.85 7.78
C TYR A 442 -9.25 -8.71 8.34
N LEU A 443 -8.35 -8.18 7.52
CA LEU A 443 -7.00 -7.84 7.95
C LEU A 443 -7.02 -6.71 8.97
N LYS A 444 -6.61 -7.00 10.20
CA LYS A 444 -6.52 -5.98 11.25
C LYS A 444 -5.51 -4.88 10.88
N PRO A 445 -5.83 -3.63 11.19
CA PRO A 445 -4.86 -2.53 11.13
C PRO A 445 -3.64 -2.81 12.02
N PHE A 446 -2.51 -2.17 11.71
CA PHE A 446 -1.34 -2.22 12.58
C PHE A 446 -1.61 -1.51 13.91
N ASP A 447 -1.11 -2.11 14.98
CA ASP A 447 -1.01 -1.48 16.29
C ASP A 447 0.28 -0.64 16.42
N ILE A 448 0.44 0.01 17.55
CA ILE A 448 1.63 0.83 17.84
C ILE A 448 2.91 0.01 17.80
N ALA A 449 2.89 -1.23 18.32
CA ALA A 449 4.06 -2.10 18.37
C ALA A 449 4.50 -2.53 16.96
N SER A 450 3.57 -2.94 16.12
CA SER A 450 3.83 -3.30 14.72
C SER A 450 4.34 -2.10 13.91
N THR A 451 3.73 -0.93 14.13
CA THR A 451 4.15 0.33 13.50
C THR A 451 5.56 0.72 13.93
N LYS A 452 5.85 0.68 15.26
CA LYS A 452 7.18 0.97 15.80
C LYS A 452 8.21 0.02 15.20
N THR A 453 7.95 -1.28 15.16
CA THR A 453 8.85 -2.27 14.57
C THR A 453 9.15 -1.97 13.11
N MET A 454 8.12 -1.67 12.31
CA MET A 454 8.27 -1.36 10.90
C MET A 454 9.12 -0.11 10.67
N ILE A 455 8.78 1.02 11.32
CA ILE A 455 9.50 2.27 11.09
C ILE A 455 10.91 2.26 11.66
N SER A 456 11.14 1.57 12.79
CA SER A 456 12.48 1.43 13.37
C SER A 456 13.37 0.54 12.51
N THR A 457 12.83 -0.56 11.96
CA THR A 457 13.60 -1.45 11.08
C THR A 457 13.96 -0.75 9.78
N LEU A 458 12.97 -0.19 9.07
CA LEU A 458 13.20 0.46 7.79
C LEU A 458 14.02 1.76 7.95
N GLY A 459 13.68 2.57 8.95
CA GLY A 459 14.42 3.80 9.27
C GLY A 459 15.87 3.52 9.65
N GLY A 460 16.11 2.44 10.41
CA GLY A 460 17.47 2.02 10.80
C GLY A 460 18.39 1.77 9.60
N TYR A 461 17.89 1.10 8.55
CA TYR A 461 18.66 0.94 7.30
C TYR A 461 19.00 2.27 6.64
N MET A 462 18.14 3.27 6.76
CA MET A 462 18.29 4.59 6.14
C MET A 462 18.95 5.64 7.05
N GLY A 463 19.40 5.26 8.25
CA GLY A 463 19.96 6.17 9.24
C GLY A 463 18.92 7.13 9.85
N ILE A 464 17.65 6.74 9.88
CA ILE A 464 16.55 7.53 10.43
C ILE A 464 16.00 6.84 11.68
N THR A 465 15.92 7.56 12.77
CA THR A 465 15.24 7.16 14.00
C THR A 465 14.04 8.05 14.26
N PHE A 466 13.15 7.62 15.14
CA PHE A 466 11.89 8.31 15.41
C PHE A 466 11.73 8.52 16.92
N ASP A 467 11.30 9.72 17.32
CA ASP A 467 10.86 9.99 18.70
C ASP A 467 9.80 8.95 19.13
N ASP A 468 9.85 8.49 20.38
CA ASP A 468 8.98 7.41 20.89
C ASP A 468 7.47 7.71 20.80
N SER A 469 7.07 8.95 20.63
CA SER A 469 5.66 9.34 20.45
C SER A 469 5.15 9.19 19.01
N ILE A 470 6.04 9.09 18.01
CA ILE A 470 5.65 9.08 16.59
C ILE A 470 4.91 7.81 16.17
N PRO A 471 5.27 6.60 16.63
CA PRO A 471 4.51 5.41 16.30
C PRO A 471 3.02 5.52 16.67
N GLY A 472 2.70 6.12 17.84
CA GLY A 472 1.33 6.38 18.25
C GLY A 472 0.61 7.37 17.33
N LYS A 473 1.28 8.50 17.01
CA LYS A 473 0.74 9.50 16.07
C LYS A 473 0.50 8.93 14.67
N LEU A 474 1.38 8.09 14.16
CA LEU A 474 1.21 7.40 12.89
C LEU A 474 -0.02 6.49 12.90
N VAL A 475 -0.27 5.78 14.00
CA VAL A 475 -1.45 4.93 14.13
C VAL A 475 -2.73 5.78 14.18
N GLU A 476 -2.74 6.89 14.92
CA GLU A 476 -3.87 7.82 14.99
C GLU A 476 -4.14 8.48 13.63
N ASP A 477 -3.13 9.05 12.99
CA ASP A 477 -3.27 9.74 11.71
C ASP A 477 -3.62 8.78 10.56
N CYS A 478 -3.02 7.60 10.53
CA CYS A 478 -3.14 6.63 9.43
C CYS A 478 -4.09 5.45 9.72
N GLY A 479 -4.75 5.41 10.89
CA GLY A 479 -5.65 4.33 11.27
C GLY A 479 -4.98 2.95 11.36
N GLY A 480 -3.64 2.87 11.42
CA GLY A 480 -2.90 1.63 11.34
C GLY A 480 -2.85 0.99 9.95
N HIS A 481 -3.17 1.73 8.88
CA HIS A 481 -3.10 1.21 7.51
C HIS A 481 -1.65 1.13 7.02
N PRO A 482 -1.10 -0.08 6.73
CA PRO A 482 0.33 -0.25 6.49
C PRO A 482 0.88 0.62 5.37
N TYR A 483 0.16 0.70 4.26
CA TYR A 483 0.58 1.48 3.11
C TYR A 483 0.53 2.99 3.36
N LEU A 484 -0.51 3.48 4.05
CA LEU A 484 -0.63 4.89 4.40
C LEU A 484 0.49 5.34 5.37
N ILE A 485 0.82 4.48 6.36
CA ILE A 485 1.97 4.72 7.24
C ILE A 485 3.25 4.82 6.43
N ARG A 486 3.48 3.90 5.49
CA ARG A 486 4.65 3.94 4.60
C ARG A 486 4.70 5.19 3.74
N MET A 487 3.57 5.60 3.13
CA MET A 487 3.49 6.84 2.36
C MET A 487 3.90 8.05 3.19
N LEU A 488 3.31 8.20 4.38
CA LEU A 488 3.64 9.31 5.27
C LEU A 488 5.12 9.26 5.71
N CYS A 489 5.67 8.07 6.00
CA CYS A 489 7.09 7.91 6.29
C CYS A 489 7.98 8.25 5.07
N GLY A 490 7.55 7.97 3.85
CA GLY A 490 8.22 8.41 2.62
C GLY A 490 8.27 9.94 2.51
N TYR A 491 7.20 10.63 2.88
CA TYR A 491 7.19 12.10 2.96
C TYR A 491 8.11 12.64 4.06
N ILE A 492 8.21 11.94 5.20
CA ILE A 492 9.18 12.27 6.25
C ILE A 492 10.61 12.09 5.72
N TYR A 493 10.90 10.96 5.07
CA TYR A 493 12.18 10.69 4.44
C TYR A 493 12.56 11.77 3.43
N LYS A 494 11.64 12.11 2.52
CA LYS A 494 11.83 13.17 1.53
C LYS A 494 12.15 14.52 2.19
N TYR A 495 11.40 14.89 3.22
CA TYR A 495 11.65 16.12 3.99
C TYR A 495 13.05 16.13 4.63
N VAL A 496 13.46 15.03 5.26
CA VAL A 496 14.81 14.89 5.85
C VAL A 496 15.89 15.02 4.78
N ARG A 497 15.70 14.39 3.62
CA ARG A 497 16.65 14.44 2.50
C ARG A 497 16.79 15.86 1.92
N GLU A 498 15.69 16.51 1.62
CA GLU A 498 15.67 17.86 1.03
C GLU A 498 16.29 18.92 1.94
N ASN A 499 16.13 18.78 3.25
CA ASN A 499 16.69 19.72 4.24
C ASN A 499 18.11 19.35 4.71
N GLN A 500 18.74 18.32 4.11
CA GLN A 500 20.09 17.83 4.47
C GLN A 500 20.26 17.57 5.97
N LEU A 501 19.20 17.12 6.64
CA LEU A 501 19.17 16.92 8.09
C LEU A 501 19.92 15.64 8.52
N ARG A 502 20.69 15.02 7.62
CA ARG A 502 21.44 13.79 7.89
C ARG A 502 22.84 14.10 8.36
N ASN A 503 23.20 13.64 9.54
CA ASN A 503 24.61 13.48 9.91
C ASN A 503 24.74 12.83 11.31
N PRO A 504 25.31 11.66 11.47
CA PRO A 504 25.28 10.43 10.65
C PRO A 504 23.95 9.69 10.74
N THR A 505 23.10 9.99 11.73
CA THR A 505 21.74 9.50 11.92
C THR A 505 20.85 10.68 12.29
N PHE A 506 19.63 10.69 11.79
CA PHE A 506 18.67 11.76 12.05
C PHE A 506 17.48 11.23 12.86
N GLU A 507 17.19 11.88 13.99
CA GLU A 507 15.99 11.59 14.77
C GLU A 507 14.84 12.50 14.33
N VAL A 508 13.76 11.88 13.88
CA VAL A 508 12.53 12.55 13.51
C VAL A 508 11.82 13.04 14.77
N SER A 509 11.88 14.36 15.00
CA SER A 509 11.15 15.00 16.09
C SER A 509 9.67 15.19 15.75
N LYS A 510 8.86 15.51 16.77
CA LYS A 510 7.44 15.86 16.58
C LYS A 510 7.24 17.01 15.58
N ALA A 511 8.11 18.02 15.56
CA ALA A 511 8.01 19.16 14.67
C ALA A 511 8.24 18.75 13.20
N VAL A 512 9.23 17.91 12.93
CA VAL A 512 9.50 17.34 11.61
C VAL A 512 8.31 16.49 11.14
N TYR A 513 7.79 15.65 12.03
CA TYR A 513 6.61 14.83 11.76
C TYR A 513 5.39 15.67 11.34
N GLU A 514 5.03 16.69 12.13
CA GLU A 514 3.88 17.55 11.86
C GLU A 514 4.04 18.32 10.52
N THR A 515 5.25 18.75 10.20
CA THR A 515 5.53 19.43 8.93
C THR A 515 5.37 18.47 7.75
N ALA A 516 5.97 17.28 7.82
CA ALA A 516 5.86 16.26 6.77
C ALA A 516 4.40 15.78 6.60
N ARG A 517 3.67 15.56 7.72
CA ARG A 517 2.25 15.21 7.70
C ARG A 517 1.41 16.29 7.01
N SER A 518 1.63 17.57 7.35
CA SER A 518 0.90 18.67 6.72
C SER A 518 1.17 18.76 5.21
N ASN A 519 2.41 18.49 4.78
CA ASN A 519 2.76 18.46 3.36
C ASN A 519 2.11 17.28 2.67
N PHE A 520 2.09 16.11 3.31
CA PHE A 520 1.42 14.91 2.81
C PHE A 520 -0.08 15.14 2.63
N GLU A 521 -0.79 15.66 3.63
CA GLU A 521 -2.25 15.88 3.56
C GLU A 521 -2.67 16.85 2.45
N LYS A 522 -1.79 17.75 2.03
CA LYS A 522 -2.03 18.69 0.93
C LYS A 522 -1.65 18.14 -0.44
N SER A 523 -1.08 16.96 -0.49
CA SER A 523 -0.62 16.36 -1.74
C SER A 523 -1.76 15.65 -2.49
N SER A 524 -1.63 15.59 -3.82
CA SER A 524 -2.50 14.78 -4.69
C SER A 524 -2.43 13.29 -4.35
N ASP A 525 -1.29 12.83 -3.82
CA ASP A 525 -1.09 11.42 -3.45
C ASP A 525 -1.99 11.03 -2.28
N ALA A 526 -2.11 11.90 -1.27
CA ALA A 526 -2.99 11.67 -0.12
C ALA A 526 -4.45 11.64 -0.56
N GLU A 527 -4.88 12.63 -1.36
CA GLU A 527 -6.26 12.69 -1.87
C GLU A 527 -6.61 11.45 -2.70
N SER A 528 -5.75 11.09 -3.64
CA SER A 528 -5.93 9.91 -4.48
C SER A 528 -6.01 8.63 -3.64
N PHE A 529 -5.20 8.54 -2.59
CA PHE A 529 -5.26 7.40 -1.67
C PHE A 529 -6.57 7.36 -0.88
N TYR A 530 -7.02 8.49 -0.32
CA TYR A 530 -8.28 8.53 0.44
C TYR A 530 -9.47 8.17 -0.45
N MET A 531 -9.53 8.67 -1.67
CA MET A 531 -10.56 8.29 -2.64
C MET A 531 -10.53 6.80 -2.94
N MET A 532 -9.36 6.24 -3.16
CA MET A 532 -9.17 4.81 -3.45
C MET A 532 -9.66 3.89 -2.32
N ILE A 533 -9.36 4.22 -1.06
CA ILE A 533 -9.82 3.36 0.07
C ILE A 533 -11.32 3.50 0.34
N LEU A 534 -11.90 4.66 0.02
CA LEU A 534 -13.32 4.91 0.21
C LEU A 534 -14.19 4.42 -0.95
N GLU A 535 -13.59 4.12 -2.12
CA GLU A 535 -14.29 3.68 -3.32
C GLU A 535 -15.19 2.46 -3.08
N ILE A 536 -14.70 1.48 -2.32
CA ILE A 536 -15.48 0.26 -2.02
C ILE A 536 -16.79 0.59 -1.28
N LEU A 537 -16.76 1.54 -0.35
CA LEU A 537 -17.97 1.98 0.37
C LEU A 537 -18.91 2.73 -0.57
N GLN A 538 -18.39 3.66 -1.36
CA GLN A 538 -19.20 4.44 -2.29
C GLN A 538 -19.92 3.55 -3.31
N ARG A 539 -19.24 2.52 -3.78
CA ARG A 539 -19.71 1.65 -4.86
C ARG A 539 -20.61 0.53 -4.36
N SER A 540 -20.19 -0.16 -3.29
CA SER A 540 -20.86 -1.38 -2.82
C SER A 540 -21.69 -1.16 -1.54
N TYR A 541 -21.33 -0.18 -0.71
CA TYR A 541 -21.95 0.07 0.60
C TYR A 541 -22.28 1.55 0.82
N PRO A 542 -23.09 2.20 -0.07
CA PRO A 542 -23.32 3.65 -0.04
C PRO A 542 -23.93 4.15 1.27
N ARG A 543 -24.76 3.34 1.95
CA ARG A 543 -25.33 3.69 3.26
C ARG A 543 -24.25 3.78 4.35
N GLU A 544 -23.27 2.90 4.33
CA GLU A 544 -22.15 2.95 5.26
C GLU A 544 -21.20 4.12 4.93
N TYR A 545 -21.05 4.46 3.65
CA TYR A 545 -20.32 5.65 3.25
C TYR A 545 -20.99 6.94 3.77
N ASP A 546 -22.31 7.05 3.66
CA ASP A 546 -23.07 8.19 4.19
C ASP A 546 -22.93 8.27 5.73
N ALA A 547 -22.98 7.12 6.41
CA ALA A 547 -22.76 7.06 7.84
C ALA A 547 -21.35 7.55 8.24
N LEU A 548 -20.31 7.14 7.50
CA LEU A 548 -18.93 7.60 7.72
C LEU A 548 -18.81 9.12 7.49
N LYS A 549 -19.44 9.63 6.42
CA LYS A 549 -19.48 11.06 6.10
C LYS A 549 -20.15 11.87 7.22
N ILE A 550 -21.30 11.43 7.72
CA ILE A 550 -22.01 12.07 8.84
C ILE A 550 -21.14 12.06 10.10
N LEU A 551 -20.51 10.94 10.42
CA LEU A 551 -19.62 10.83 11.58
C LEU A 551 -18.42 11.79 11.48
N ALA A 552 -17.85 11.96 10.26
CA ALA A 552 -16.75 12.88 10.04
C ALA A 552 -17.16 14.35 10.19
N THR A 553 -18.32 14.73 9.63
CA THR A 553 -18.71 16.15 9.48
C THR A 553 -19.49 16.68 10.67
N ASN A 554 -20.40 15.89 11.22
CA ASN A 554 -21.32 16.35 12.25
C ASN A 554 -20.85 16.01 13.68
N GLY A 555 -19.92 15.04 13.82
CA GLY A 555 -19.46 14.58 15.13
C GLY A 555 -20.59 14.02 15.99
N ASP A 556 -21.75 13.77 15.40
CA ASP A 556 -22.94 13.29 16.12
C ASP A 556 -22.94 11.77 16.18
N GLU A 557 -22.27 11.27 17.20
CA GLU A 557 -22.20 9.84 17.50
C GLU A 557 -23.59 9.24 17.82
N GLN A 558 -24.59 10.05 18.12
CA GLN A 558 -25.97 9.57 18.41
C GLN A 558 -26.67 9.12 17.12
N LEU A 559 -26.40 9.75 15.98
CA LEU A 559 -26.91 9.29 14.67
C LEU A 559 -26.47 7.86 14.36
N PHE A 560 -25.24 7.50 14.74
CA PHE A 560 -24.72 6.15 14.57
C PHE A 560 -25.43 5.10 15.45
N ARG A 561 -26.00 5.51 16.58
CA ARG A 561 -26.78 4.61 17.45
C ARG A 561 -28.14 4.21 16.85
N VAL A 562 -28.63 4.99 15.90
CA VAL A 562 -29.88 4.70 15.17
C VAL A 562 -29.66 3.73 14.02
N LEU A 563 -28.39 3.60 13.56
CA LEU A 563 -28.01 2.64 12.53
C LEU A 563 -27.96 1.24 13.15
N GLU A 564 -28.69 0.30 12.56
CA GLU A 564 -28.56 -1.11 12.93
C GLU A 564 -27.10 -1.58 12.78
N ASN A 565 -26.64 -2.46 13.68
CA ASN A 565 -25.26 -2.97 13.62
C ASN A 565 -24.91 -3.60 12.26
N GLN A 566 -25.88 -4.11 11.53
CA GLN A 566 -25.73 -4.64 10.18
C GLN A 566 -25.33 -3.57 9.15
N GLN A 567 -25.59 -2.28 9.42
CA GLN A 567 -25.27 -1.18 8.50
C GLN A 567 -23.87 -0.59 8.68
N ILE A 568 -23.07 -1.14 9.58
CA ILE A 568 -21.70 -0.66 9.88
C ILE A 568 -20.67 -1.78 9.92
N VAL A 569 -21.06 -2.99 9.50
CA VAL A 569 -20.19 -4.19 9.56
C VAL A 569 -18.91 -4.00 8.74
N HIS A 570 -19.02 -3.40 7.56
CA HIS A 570 -17.88 -3.17 6.69
C HIS A 570 -16.98 -2.03 7.20
N LEU A 571 -17.56 -0.97 7.77
CA LEU A 571 -16.78 0.11 8.40
C LEU A 571 -15.91 -0.42 9.54
N LEU A 572 -16.46 -1.29 10.38
CA LEU A 572 -15.71 -1.96 11.46
C LEU A 572 -14.72 -2.97 10.90
N GLY A 573 -15.14 -3.81 9.96
CA GLY A 573 -14.30 -4.83 9.32
C GLY A 573 -13.07 -4.24 8.65
N TYR A 574 -13.26 -3.19 7.86
CA TYR A 574 -12.15 -2.47 7.23
C TYR A 574 -11.30 -1.64 8.20
N GLY A 575 -11.73 -1.51 9.46
CA GLY A 575 -11.04 -0.70 10.45
C GLY A 575 -11.10 0.80 10.18
N LEU A 576 -12.10 1.28 9.43
CA LEU A 576 -12.31 2.71 9.20
C LEU A 576 -12.86 3.42 10.43
N ILE A 577 -13.64 2.70 11.22
CA ILE A 577 -14.14 3.16 12.50
C ILE A 577 -13.76 2.16 13.59
N GLU A 578 -13.78 2.63 14.83
CA GLU A 578 -13.61 1.81 16.03
C GLU A 578 -14.75 2.07 17.01
N LYS A 579 -15.01 1.08 17.86
CA LYS A 579 -16.02 1.17 18.89
C LYS A 579 -15.35 1.37 20.26
N ASN A 580 -15.56 2.52 20.87
CA ASN A 580 -15.07 2.89 22.19
C ASN A 580 -16.24 2.92 23.19
N GLY A 581 -16.51 1.78 23.85
CA GLY A 581 -17.70 1.60 24.67
C GLY A 581 -18.96 1.61 23.81
N GLU A 582 -19.86 2.59 24.04
CA GLU A 582 -21.08 2.78 23.23
C GLU A 582 -20.90 3.78 22.08
N ARG A 583 -19.70 4.36 21.92
CA ARG A 583 -19.42 5.39 20.92
C ARG A 583 -18.61 4.84 19.78
N PHE A 584 -18.78 5.42 18.58
CA PHE A 584 -17.98 5.14 17.41
C PHE A 584 -17.10 6.33 17.08
N ALA A 585 -15.85 6.06 16.68
CA ALA A 585 -14.91 7.08 16.23
C ALA A 585 -14.29 6.66 14.89
N ILE A 586 -14.00 7.64 14.03
CA ILE A 586 -13.19 7.40 12.83
C ILE A 586 -11.76 7.16 13.28
N ARG A 587 -11.18 6.07 12.83
CA ARG A 587 -9.84 5.62 13.23
C ARG A 587 -8.71 6.37 12.54
N TYR A 588 -8.97 6.94 11.37
CA TYR A 588 -8.01 7.65 10.52
C TYR A 588 -8.22 9.16 10.65
N ASP A 589 -7.40 9.85 11.42
CA ASP A 589 -7.54 11.30 11.58
C ASP A 589 -7.33 12.05 10.24
N THR A 590 -6.43 11.56 9.38
CA THR A 590 -6.22 12.15 8.06
C THR A 590 -7.44 12.00 7.15
N VAL A 591 -8.08 10.82 7.12
CA VAL A 591 -9.33 10.58 6.37
C VAL A 591 -10.47 11.39 6.94
N LYS A 592 -10.56 11.51 8.28
CA LYS A 592 -11.55 12.36 8.95
C LYS A 592 -11.42 13.80 8.49
N ARG A 593 -10.21 14.38 8.55
CA ARG A 593 -9.95 15.75 8.08
C ARG A 593 -10.24 15.93 6.59
N PHE A 594 -9.88 14.96 5.76
CA PHE A 594 -10.21 14.95 4.34
C PHE A 594 -11.72 14.99 4.11
N LEU A 595 -12.51 14.14 4.77
CA LEU A 595 -13.97 14.13 4.66
C LEU A 595 -14.59 15.42 5.20
N GLN A 596 -14.07 15.95 6.31
CA GLN A 596 -14.50 17.25 6.85
C GLN A 596 -14.28 18.39 5.87
N GLY A 597 -13.13 18.41 5.19
CA GLY A 597 -12.82 19.41 4.14
C GLY A 597 -13.72 19.24 2.92
N LYS A 598 -13.81 18.00 2.39
CA LYS A 598 -14.58 17.67 1.18
C LYS A 598 -16.08 17.95 1.35
N TYR A 599 -16.62 17.68 2.54
CA TYR A 599 -18.05 17.82 2.86
C TYR A 599 -18.30 18.93 3.89
N ALA A 600 -17.43 19.92 3.96
CA ALA A 600 -17.52 21.03 4.91
C ALA A 600 -18.89 21.72 4.87
N PHE A 601 -19.49 21.81 3.69
CA PHE A 601 -20.76 22.48 3.48
C PHE A 601 -21.98 21.53 3.56
N GLU A 602 -21.80 20.28 3.98
CA GLU A 602 -22.90 19.33 4.23
C GLU A 602 -23.22 19.16 5.73
N ARG A 603 -22.49 19.85 6.62
CA ARG A 603 -22.74 19.80 8.07
C ARG A 603 -24.14 20.30 8.43
N THR A 604 -24.80 19.61 9.35
CA THR A 604 -26.10 20.01 9.91
C THR A 604 -25.94 20.54 11.34
N GLY A 605 -26.96 21.21 11.87
CA GLY A 605 -26.94 21.73 13.24
C GLY A 605 -25.95 22.86 13.49
N LEU A 606 -25.59 23.61 12.44
CA LEU A 606 -24.71 24.78 12.55
C LEU A 606 -25.37 25.92 13.33
N THR A 607 -24.60 26.55 14.18
CA THR A 607 -25.00 27.82 14.81
C THR A 607 -25.11 28.90 13.75
N PHE A 608 -25.92 29.95 14.03
CA PHE A 608 -26.05 31.08 13.11
C PHE A 608 -24.69 31.69 12.69
N LYS A 609 -23.73 31.76 13.62
CA LYS A 609 -22.38 32.26 13.32
C LYS A 609 -21.65 31.38 12.31
N GLU A 610 -21.76 30.06 12.43
CA GLU A 610 -21.16 29.12 11.49
C GLU A 610 -21.87 29.16 10.13
N GLN A 611 -23.21 29.27 10.11
CA GLN A 611 -23.98 29.47 8.88
C GLN A 611 -23.57 30.76 8.17
N ALA A 612 -23.47 31.87 8.89
CA ALA A 612 -23.01 33.15 8.35
C ALA A 612 -21.58 33.09 7.77
N LEU A 613 -20.68 32.34 8.43
CA LEU A 613 -19.32 32.11 7.93
C LEU A 613 -19.33 31.31 6.62
N GLU A 614 -20.14 30.23 6.55
CA GLU A 614 -20.30 29.45 5.34
C GLU A 614 -20.86 30.28 4.17
N ILE A 615 -21.92 31.05 4.46
CA ILE A 615 -22.53 31.95 3.49
C ILE A 615 -21.46 32.93 2.94
N ASN A 616 -20.73 33.59 3.84
CA ASN A 616 -19.71 34.57 3.41
C ASN A 616 -18.61 33.94 2.56
N THR A 617 -18.13 32.78 2.97
CA THR A 617 -17.05 32.05 2.26
C THR A 617 -17.49 31.66 0.86
N ARG A 618 -18.65 30.99 0.73
CA ARG A 618 -19.14 30.48 -0.57
C ARG A 618 -19.60 31.62 -1.48
N MET A 619 -20.23 32.65 -0.93
CA MET A 619 -20.64 33.81 -1.70
C MET A 619 -19.44 34.58 -2.29
N ASN A 620 -18.36 34.72 -1.53
CA ASN A 620 -17.14 35.40 -2.02
C ASN A 620 -16.47 34.60 -3.15
N ASP A 621 -16.35 33.29 -3.00
CA ASP A 621 -15.81 32.43 -4.06
C ASP A 621 -16.72 32.44 -5.30
N GLY A 622 -18.02 32.23 -5.10
CA GLY A 622 -19.00 32.26 -6.17
C GLY A 622 -19.01 33.59 -6.94
N GLU A 623 -18.88 34.73 -6.23
CA GLU A 623 -18.81 36.04 -6.88
C GLU A 623 -17.55 36.19 -7.75
N LEU A 624 -16.38 35.73 -7.29
CA LEU A 624 -15.13 35.78 -8.06
C LEU A 624 -15.23 34.93 -9.33
N ARG A 625 -15.76 33.72 -9.22
CA ARG A 625 -15.95 32.82 -10.36
C ARG A 625 -17.01 33.36 -11.33
N LEU A 626 -18.12 33.90 -10.81
CA LEU A 626 -19.16 34.52 -11.63
C LEU A 626 -18.64 35.73 -12.42
N ARG A 627 -17.74 36.57 -11.82
CA ARG A 627 -17.04 37.67 -12.54
C ARG A 627 -16.25 37.14 -13.73
N ALA A 628 -15.52 36.04 -13.53
CA ALA A 628 -14.74 35.41 -14.59
C ALA A 628 -15.65 34.87 -15.70
N LEU A 629 -16.74 34.21 -15.33
CA LEU A 629 -17.75 33.68 -16.26
C LEU A 629 -18.37 34.82 -17.10
N VAL A 630 -18.93 35.84 -16.45
CA VAL A 630 -19.58 36.98 -17.14
C VAL A 630 -18.61 37.69 -18.10
N ARG A 631 -17.37 37.93 -17.63
CA ARG A 631 -16.33 38.53 -18.47
C ARG A 631 -16.04 37.71 -19.73
N ARG A 632 -15.82 36.39 -19.57
CA ARG A 632 -15.51 35.50 -20.70
C ARG A 632 -16.70 35.42 -21.71
N THR A 633 -17.91 35.22 -21.18
CA THR A 633 -19.11 35.02 -21.99
C THR A 633 -19.46 36.27 -22.78
N LEU A 634 -19.48 37.45 -22.18
CA LEU A 634 -19.69 38.73 -22.90
C LEU A 634 -18.61 38.95 -23.98
N ASN A 635 -17.34 38.68 -23.66
CA ASN A 635 -16.25 38.86 -24.64
C ASN A 635 -16.31 37.85 -25.78
N ALA A 636 -16.76 36.62 -25.54
CA ALA A 636 -16.98 35.63 -26.59
C ALA A 636 -18.03 36.12 -27.61
N HIS A 637 -19.02 36.88 -27.17
CA HIS A 637 -20.10 37.42 -27.99
C HIS A 637 -19.82 38.86 -28.48
N ARG A 638 -18.57 39.34 -28.49
CA ARG A 638 -18.19 40.72 -28.92
C ARG A 638 -18.58 41.07 -30.36
N LYS A 639 -18.91 40.11 -31.19
CA LYS A 639 -19.40 40.35 -32.54
C LYS A 639 -20.87 40.75 -32.57
N THR A 640 -21.64 40.38 -31.54
CA THR A 640 -23.08 40.58 -31.45
C THR A 640 -23.44 41.73 -30.51
N ILE A 641 -22.66 41.89 -29.44
CA ILE A 641 -22.84 42.92 -28.41
C ILE A 641 -21.52 43.66 -28.15
N ASN A 642 -21.62 44.87 -27.59
CA ASN A 642 -20.44 45.53 -27.03
C ASN A 642 -20.25 45.14 -25.55
N PRO A 643 -19.24 44.28 -25.20
CA PRO A 643 -19.09 43.78 -23.86
C PRO A 643 -18.89 44.86 -22.80
N LYS A 644 -18.15 45.93 -23.12
CA LYS A 644 -17.93 47.06 -22.19
C LYS A 644 -19.22 47.82 -21.92
N GLN A 645 -20.01 48.08 -22.99
CA GLN A 645 -21.29 48.79 -22.87
C GLN A 645 -22.32 47.95 -22.07
N ALA A 646 -22.39 46.63 -22.29
CA ALA A 646 -23.26 45.72 -21.52
C ALA A 646 -22.99 45.79 -20.01
N MET A 647 -21.74 45.88 -19.61
CA MET A 647 -21.37 46.03 -18.19
C MET A 647 -21.72 47.42 -17.66
N LEU A 648 -21.51 48.48 -18.46
CA LEU A 648 -21.84 49.86 -18.05
C LEU A 648 -23.38 50.02 -17.94
N ASP A 649 -24.17 49.41 -18.81
CA ASP A 649 -25.63 49.43 -18.75
C ASP A 649 -26.13 48.70 -17.48
N ALA A 650 -25.54 47.56 -17.11
CA ALA A 650 -25.83 46.88 -15.88
C ALA A 650 -25.48 47.73 -14.64
N MET A 651 -24.34 48.45 -14.66
CA MET A 651 -23.96 49.36 -13.60
C MET A 651 -24.95 50.57 -13.52
N CYS A 652 -25.43 51.08 -14.64
CA CYS A 652 -26.42 52.17 -14.68
C CYS A 652 -27.76 51.72 -14.12
N ALA A 653 -28.14 50.43 -14.29
CA ALA A 653 -29.38 49.86 -13.78
C ALA A 653 -29.34 49.65 -12.24
N HIS A 654 -28.18 49.61 -11.63
CA HIS A 654 -28.03 49.39 -10.20
C HIS A 654 -28.26 50.66 -9.39
N LYS A 655 -29.30 50.65 -8.53
CA LYS A 655 -29.78 51.82 -7.80
C LYS A 655 -28.74 52.51 -6.90
N ASN A 656 -27.76 51.80 -6.40
CA ASN A 656 -26.77 52.29 -5.43
C ASN A 656 -25.43 52.73 -6.08
N ILE A 657 -25.33 52.66 -7.40
CA ILE A 657 -24.13 53.13 -8.12
C ILE A 657 -24.31 54.61 -8.51
N THR A 658 -23.39 55.41 -8.06
CA THR A 658 -23.43 56.86 -8.29
C THR A 658 -22.98 57.21 -9.72
N PRO A 659 -23.43 58.32 -10.29
CA PRO A 659 -22.95 58.80 -11.59
C PRO A 659 -21.44 58.96 -11.67
N GLN A 660 -20.79 59.32 -10.51
CA GLN A 660 -19.34 59.44 -10.42
C GLN A 660 -18.64 58.08 -10.60
N GLN A 661 -19.14 57.01 -9.96
CA GLN A 661 -18.64 55.64 -10.15
C GLN A 661 -18.80 55.15 -11.59
N ILE A 662 -19.91 55.48 -12.24
CA ILE A 662 -20.14 55.14 -13.66
C ILE A 662 -19.11 55.86 -14.53
N ASN A 663 -18.85 57.15 -14.26
CA ASN A 663 -17.86 57.91 -15.02
C ASN A 663 -16.44 57.38 -14.86
N ILE A 664 -16.08 56.92 -13.68
CA ILE A 664 -14.80 56.21 -13.42
C ILE A 664 -14.76 54.93 -14.27
N ALA A 665 -15.80 54.12 -14.21
CA ALA A 665 -15.90 52.85 -14.94
C ALA A 665 -15.81 53.03 -16.47
N LYS A 666 -16.35 54.12 -17.00
CA LYS A 666 -16.25 54.45 -18.46
C LYS A 666 -14.80 54.65 -18.90
N GLY A 667 -13.90 55.10 -17.99
CA GLY A 667 -12.47 55.29 -18.24
C GLY A 667 -11.65 54.01 -18.16
N LEU A 668 -12.17 52.95 -17.56
CA LEU A 668 -11.45 51.70 -17.34
C LEU A 668 -11.44 50.83 -18.63
N ASP A 669 -10.41 50.01 -18.74
CA ASP A 669 -10.39 48.94 -19.73
C ASP A 669 -11.43 47.84 -19.40
N TYR A 670 -11.89 47.10 -20.40
CA TYR A 670 -12.90 46.04 -20.22
C TYR A 670 -12.51 45.03 -19.12
N LYS A 671 -11.24 44.65 -19.07
CA LYS A 671 -10.73 43.72 -18.05
C LYS A 671 -10.86 44.28 -16.65
N ASP A 672 -10.56 45.55 -16.49
CA ASP A 672 -10.52 46.24 -15.19
C ASP A 672 -11.92 46.54 -14.63
N LEU A 673 -12.95 46.49 -15.46
CA LEU A 673 -14.34 46.58 -15.00
C LEU A 673 -14.73 45.43 -14.06
N PHE A 674 -14.08 44.28 -14.19
CA PHE A 674 -14.34 43.10 -13.36
C PHE A 674 -13.36 42.93 -12.20
N ASP A 675 -12.31 43.75 -12.10
CA ASP A 675 -11.35 43.71 -11.01
C ASP A 675 -11.89 44.44 -9.78
N PRO A 676 -12.17 43.78 -8.65
CA PRO A 676 -12.73 44.43 -7.48
C PRO A 676 -11.74 45.41 -6.80
N THR A 677 -10.44 45.32 -7.09
CA THR A 677 -9.43 46.23 -6.58
C THR A 677 -9.41 47.55 -7.34
N VAL A 678 -9.80 47.54 -8.60
CA VAL A 678 -9.84 48.70 -9.50
C VAL A 678 -11.27 49.29 -9.59
N ASN A 679 -12.27 48.41 -9.85
CA ASN A 679 -13.66 48.83 -9.94
C ASN A 679 -14.47 48.30 -8.76
N ARG A 680 -14.48 49.09 -7.67
CA ARG A 680 -15.24 48.75 -6.45
C ARG A 680 -16.75 48.79 -6.62
N ALA A 681 -17.29 49.27 -7.74
CA ALA A 681 -18.71 49.33 -8.04
C ALA A 681 -19.22 48.10 -8.80
N CYS A 682 -18.37 47.14 -9.14
CA CYS A 682 -18.78 45.87 -9.72
C CYS A 682 -19.19 44.87 -8.63
N TYR A 683 -20.39 45.01 -8.10
CA TYR A 683 -20.98 44.14 -7.10
C TYR A 683 -21.60 42.87 -7.73
N PHE A 684 -21.86 41.85 -6.91
CA PHE A 684 -22.59 40.61 -7.35
C PHE A 684 -23.88 40.97 -8.11
N LEU A 685 -24.67 41.92 -7.60
CA LEU A 685 -25.92 42.31 -8.25
C LEU A 685 -25.71 42.97 -9.63
N VAL A 686 -24.56 43.64 -9.83
CA VAL A 686 -24.23 44.17 -11.20
C VAL A 686 -23.95 43.03 -12.16
N LEU A 687 -23.32 41.97 -11.74
CA LEU A 687 -23.12 40.77 -12.56
C LEU A 687 -24.45 40.11 -12.88
N ALA A 688 -25.34 40.00 -11.88
CA ALA A 688 -26.70 39.49 -12.09
C ALA A 688 -27.50 40.31 -13.07
N LEU A 689 -27.45 41.66 -12.99
CA LEU A 689 -28.10 42.54 -13.93
C LEU A 689 -27.50 42.46 -15.34
N ALA A 690 -26.19 42.29 -15.48
CA ALA A 690 -25.56 42.06 -16.78
C ALA A 690 -26.04 40.74 -17.43
N ILE A 691 -26.22 39.69 -16.61
CA ILE A 691 -26.81 38.42 -17.06
C ILE A 691 -28.27 38.64 -17.49
N GLU A 692 -29.08 39.27 -16.66
CA GLU A 692 -30.51 39.56 -16.93
C GLU A 692 -30.71 40.30 -18.24
N GLN A 693 -29.99 41.42 -18.45
CA GLN A 693 -30.12 42.28 -19.61
C GLN A 693 -29.66 41.62 -20.91
N ASN A 694 -28.73 40.66 -20.82
CA ASN A 694 -28.16 39.97 -21.97
C ASN A 694 -28.53 38.47 -22.01
N TYR A 695 -29.58 38.07 -21.27
CA TYR A 695 -29.90 36.65 -21.11
C TYR A 695 -30.19 35.97 -22.43
N ASP A 696 -31.18 36.48 -23.15
CA ASP A 696 -31.71 35.85 -24.37
C ASP A 696 -30.69 35.81 -25.53
N THR A 697 -29.73 36.76 -25.53
CA THR A 697 -28.74 36.89 -26.61
C THR A 697 -27.38 36.24 -26.27
N VAL A 698 -27.06 36.07 -25.00
CA VAL A 698 -25.70 35.66 -24.55
C VAL A 698 -25.74 34.53 -23.53
N PHE A 699 -26.54 34.62 -22.47
CA PHE A 699 -26.46 33.74 -21.33
C PHE A 699 -27.43 32.55 -21.33
N SER A 700 -28.39 32.53 -22.25
CA SER A 700 -29.32 31.40 -22.41
C SER A 700 -28.62 30.06 -22.71
N ALA A 701 -27.43 30.08 -23.27
CA ALA A 701 -26.63 28.89 -23.53
C ALA A 701 -25.71 28.46 -22.33
N VAL A 702 -25.61 29.34 -21.34
CA VAL A 702 -24.80 29.09 -20.13
C VAL A 702 -25.65 28.48 -19.02
N PHE A 703 -26.91 28.93 -18.93
CA PHE A 703 -27.85 28.47 -17.90
C PHE A 703 -28.91 27.60 -18.59
N ASP A 704 -29.02 26.35 -18.22
CA ASP A 704 -30.02 25.40 -18.79
C ASP A 704 -31.40 25.55 -18.13
N GLU A 705 -31.82 26.81 -17.85
CA GLU A 705 -33.03 27.13 -17.16
C GLU A 705 -33.75 28.36 -17.80
N THR A 706 -34.92 28.68 -17.30
CA THR A 706 -35.65 29.87 -17.83
C THR A 706 -35.02 31.17 -17.28
N LYS A 707 -35.11 32.24 -18.08
CA LYS A 707 -34.63 33.57 -17.64
C LYS A 707 -35.19 33.98 -16.29
N SER A 708 -36.48 33.74 -16.04
CA SER A 708 -37.15 34.12 -14.79
C SER A 708 -36.55 33.39 -13.59
N THR A 709 -36.24 32.10 -13.74
CA THR A 709 -35.63 31.28 -12.68
C THR A 709 -34.26 31.79 -12.32
N VAL A 710 -33.39 32.02 -13.34
CA VAL A 710 -32.01 32.49 -13.13
C VAL A 710 -31.97 33.90 -12.56
N VAL A 711 -32.80 34.80 -13.08
CA VAL A 711 -32.89 36.18 -12.61
C VAL A 711 -33.36 36.21 -11.16
N ASP A 712 -34.43 35.47 -10.80
CA ASP A 712 -34.90 35.42 -9.42
C ASP A 712 -33.82 34.88 -8.48
N ALA A 713 -33.14 33.81 -8.89
CA ALA A 713 -32.01 33.28 -8.07
C ALA A 713 -30.95 34.35 -7.83
N LEU A 714 -30.40 34.93 -8.89
CA LEU A 714 -29.25 35.83 -8.82
C LEU A 714 -29.58 37.21 -8.22
N THR A 715 -30.73 37.80 -8.59
CA THR A 715 -31.04 39.17 -8.14
C THR A 715 -31.75 39.23 -6.78
N ASN A 716 -32.56 38.21 -6.43
CA ASN A 716 -33.32 38.19 -5.18
C ASN A 716 -32.70 37.30 -4.14
N ARG A 717 -32.59 35.99 -4.39
CA ARG A 717 -32.15 35.03 -3.35
C ARG A 717 -30.68 35.22 -2.98
N PHE A 718 -29.77 35.24 -3.94
CA PHE A 718 -28.35 35.43 -3.64
C PHE A 718 -28.04 36.82 -3.05
N ASN A 719 -28.77 37.84 -3.46
CA ASN A 719 -28.61 39.17 -2.87
C ASN A 719 -29.08 39.19 -1.39
N ARG A 720 -30.13 38.46 -1.04
CA ARG A 720 -30.55 38.25 0.36
C ARG A 720 -29.48 37.51 1.16
N TYR A 721 -28.96 36.38 0.63
CA TYR A 721 -27.93 35.60 1.32
C TYR A 721 -26.70 36.41 1.66
N ARG A 722 -26.25 37.26 0.75
CA ARG A 722 -25.09 38.14 0.97
C ARG A 722 -25.27 39.12 2.14
N GLN A 723 -26.50 39.52 2.44
CA GLN A 723 -26.78 40.44 3.53
C GLN A 723 -26.71 39.82 4.92
N ILE A 724 -26.94 38.50 5.05
CA ILE A 724 -26.98 37.78 6.31
C ILE A 724 -25.68 37.92 7.12
N PRO A 725 -24.48 37.62 6.57
CA PRO A 725 -23.22 37.84 7.32
C PRO A 725 -22.81 39.31 7.44
N ALA A 726 -23.26 40.17 6.50
CA ALA A 726 -22.90 41.58 6.50
C ALA A 726 -23.68 42.42 7.56
N HIS A 727 -24.92 41.99 7.83
CA HIS A 727 -25.85 42.71 8.72
C HIS A 727 -26.56 41.77 9.70
N PRO A 728 -25.81 41.16 10.66
CA PRO A 728 -26.37 40.13 11.57
C PRO A 728 -27.44 40.62 12.54
N ILE A 729 -27.71 41.93 12.59
CA ILE A 729 -28.69 42.59 13.49
C ILE A 729 -29.97 42.93 12.74
N ASP A 730 -29.98 42.88 11.39
CA ASP A 730 -31.15 43.22 10.58
C ASP A 730 -32.28 42.20 10.73
N GLN A 731 -33.47 42.58 10.27
CA GLN A 731 -34.66 41.79 10.43
C GLN A 731 -34.62 40.46 9.64
N ASP A 732 -33.92 40.45 8.53
CA ASP A 732 -33.67 39.24 7.73
C ASP A 732 -32.81 38.21 8.47
N ALA A 733 -31.77 38.69 9.18
CA ALA A 733 -30.96 37.82 10.02
C ALA A 733 -31.69 37.30 11.24
N LYS A 734 -32.62 38.09 11.81
CA LYS A 734 -33.47 37.67 12.93
C LYS A 734 -34.52 36.62 12.57
N ASN A 735 -34.96 36.62 11.30
CA ASN A 735 -35.94 35.69 10.76
C ASN A 735 -35.26 34.52 10.02
N TRP A 736 -33.92 34.43 10.04
CA TRP A 736 -33.16 33.38 9.37
C TRP A 736 -33.38 32.04 10.06
N SER A 737 -33.76 31.04 9.30
CA SER A 737 -34.03 29.69 9.78
C SER A 737 -33.10 28.65 9.15
N ASP A 738 -33.07 27.45 9.73
CA ASP A 738 -32.35 26.31 9.12
C ASP A 738 -32.91 25.93 7.75
N ALA A 739 -34.19 26.18 7.50
CA ALA A 739 -34.81 25.99 6.19
C ALA A 739 -34.25 27.00 5.14
N ASP A 740 -34.06 28.26 5.53
CA ASP A 740 -33.43 29.29 4.69
C ASP A 740 -31.97 28.89 4.39
N PHE A 741 -31.25 28.36 5.37
CA PHE A 741 -29.90 27.89 5.18
C PHE A 741 -29.80 26.67 4.27
N ALA A 742 -30.74 25.73 4.37
CA ALA A 742 -30.84 24.58 3.46
C ALA A 742 -31.12 25.05 2.01
N GLN A 743 -32.00 26.07 1.85
CA GLN A 743 -32.26 26.67 0.54
C GLN A 743 -31.01 27.37 -0.02
N PHE A 744 -30.28 28.12 0.81
CA PHE A 744 -28.99 28.70 0.43
C PHE A 744 -28.02 27.66 -0.11
N ARG A 745 -27.87 26.53 0.57
CA ARG A 745 -26.99 25.45 0.13
C ARG A 745 -27.41 24.84 -1.21
N THR A 746 -28.71 24.69 -1.41
CA THR A 746 -29.28 24.21 -2.68
C THR A 746 -28.95 25.17 -3.83
N ASP A 747 -29.22 26.44 -3.62
CA ASP A 747 -28.93 27.50 -4.61
C ASP A 747 -27.43 27.64 -4.89
N MET A 748 -26.60 27.56 -3.85
CA MET A 748 -25.14 27.60 -4.04
C MET A 748 -24.62 26.39 -4.83
N LYS A 749 -25.11 25.19 -4.55
CA LYS A 749 -24.73 24.00 -5.30
C LYS A 749 -25.09 24.14 -6.79
N TRP A 750 -26.30 24.67 -7.07
CA TRP A 750 -26.72 24.97 -8.44
C TRP A 750 -25.75 25.95 -9.11
N LEU A 751 -25.41 27.08 -8.46
CA LEU A 751 -24.49 28.06 -9.03
C LEU A 751 -23.08 27.48 -9.23
N GLU A 752 -22.57 26.76 -8.26
CA GLU A 752 -21.23 26.14 -8.32
C GLU A 752 -21.13 25.10 -9.46
N THR A 753 -22.20 24.34 -9.71
CA THR A 753 -22.28 23.39 -10.85
C THR A 753 -22.15 24.13 -12.18
N ILE A 754 -22.94 25.17 -12.39
CA ILE A 754 -22.89 26.00 -13.61
C ILE A 754 -21.51 26.62 -13.79
N LEU A 755 -20.92 27.14 -12.71
CA LEU A 755 -19.58 27.74 -12.77
C LEU A 755 -18.52 26.70 -13.16
N ALA A 756 -18.60 25.49 -12.62
CA ALA A 756 -17.66 24.41 -12.93
C ALA A 756 -17.76 23.88 -14.36
N GLU A 757 -19.00 23.77 -14.91
CA GLU A 757 -19.23 23.35 -16.28
C GLU A 757 -18.75 24.38 -17.32
N ASN A 758 -18.59 25.63 -16.90
CA ASN A 758 -18.21 26.75 -17.77
C ASN A 758 -16.78 27.29 -17.48
N GLU A 759 -15.98 26.66 -16.63
CA GLU A 759 -14.56 26.98 -16.41
C GLU A 759 -13.68 26.38 -17.49
#